data_cb92e6059d29dd4f44044064ce4f854b
#
_entry.id   cb92e6059d29dd4f44044064ce4f854b
#
_cell.length_a   1.000
_cell.length_b   1.000
_cell.length_c   1.000
_cell.angle_alpha   90.00
_cell.angle_beta   90.00
_cell.angle_gamma   90.00
#
_symmetry.space_group_name_H-M   'P 1'
#
loop_
_entity.id
_entity.type
_entity.pdbx_description
1 polymer ?
#
loop_
_entity_poly.entity_id
_entity_poly.type
_entity_poly.pdbx_seq_one_letter_code
_entity_poly.pdbx_strand_id
1 'polypeptide(L)'
;MRKTTISLVFLLLTLTAWCQQANYAKMSSMVRQLAMETTGRMRRMPSAGDRELCAFVRIEGNADSLLALYGGRSLARFGNLHVASIPLRSLSPLSLRPEVSRIEARQGNSIQMDTTLVLLGGAKAHAGELLPQAFTGRGVVVGVQDIGFDLTHPNFYDTSLSEYRIKRMWDFLSLDTLGSDLYVGAEYTTEEALKTYAHSRDAHIISHGTHTLGCAAGSGYDTSYRGMAPGSDICLVSNAVTEDISLIDSADVYKYTYALDALGFKYIFDYAKSVGKPCVVSFSEGSMMDFRGDDALYYEMLDSLVGPGRIIVASAGNAGHQVAHVVKPVGMESARVALISGGSSGYFSVKTTSDDYMLDFVLYGPDNARQTYLLRPVDIYLRSDSLLTDTLEVGGKPYYITATRYPSYYNAAEEVVEVIVGTDKRLGLDYYAGVDLKGENVELEMFRGGGYLVPEDESLGSSAYSIHSPSSAPAVICTGATGYRTQYVNYKGDLHVYNKGSNGERSDYSSVGPTFDGRVKPDVMAPGTNIISSYSSYYLEACPDASDIESDVEHFEFNGRTYAWNSNSGTSMSTPVAAGAIALWLEADPTLSRDDVMEVIRQTSRRYDESLEYPNNFYGYGEIDAYKGLLYILGLSDIKEISDHQPAAVRFSLSEDGRLCLGFPHPYAKPVMVRVFATSGTEVMSTQVLPEGGMAAVDLGALPRGVYAIQVCASDQALTGSTLIRR
;
A
#
# COMPACT_ATOMS: atom_id res chain seq x y z
N MET A 1 51.14 30.56 -44.20
CA MET A 1 50.30 30.77 -43.02
C MET A 1 48.78 30.56 -43.20
N ARG A 2 48.19 30.48 -44.41
CA ARG A 2 46.73 30.29 -44.60
C ARG A 2 46.23 28.86 -44.60
N LYS A 3 47.09 27.85 -44.68
CA LYS A 3 46.67 26.40 -44.68
C LYS A 3 46.64 25.77 -43.27
N THR A 4 47.35 26.34 -42.29
CA THR A 4 47.42 25.83 -40.90
C THR A 4 46.23 26.27 -40.09
N THR A 5 45.62 27.42 -40.39
CA THR A 5 44.46 27.95 -39.67
C THR A 5 43.15 27.20 -39.97
N ILE A 6 43.00 26.67 -41.18
CA ILE A 6 41.81 25.91 -41.60
C ILE A 6 41.81 24.52 -40.98
N SER A 7 42.97 23.87 -40.81
CA SER A 7 43.05 22.55 -40.14
C SER A 7 42.79 22.64 -38.63
N LEU A 8 43.11 23.75 -37.98
CA LEU A 8 42.84 23.94 -36.55
C LEU A 8 41.35 24.23 -36.28
N VAL A 9 40.68 24.94 -37.18
CA VAL A 9 39.23 25.18 -37.09
C VAL A 9 38.43 23.91 -37.35
N PHE A 10 38.86 23.05 -38.29
CA PHE A 10 38.25 21.74 -38.48
C PHE A 10 38.50 20.77 -37.33
N LEU A 11 39.67 20.82 -36.66
CA LEU A 11 39.99 20.03 -35.47
C LEU A 11 39.19 20.50 -34.24
N LEU A 12 38.97 21.80 -34.09
CA LEU A 12 38.13 22.38 -33.04
C LEU A 12 36.64 22.13 -33.27
N LEU A 13 36.16 22.04 -34.52
CA LEU A 13 34.78 21.69 -34.86
C LEU A 13 34.49 20.19 -34.73
N THR A 14 35.53 19.34 -34.79
CA THR A 14 35.34 17.87 -34.54
C THR A 14 35.41 17.52 -33.05
N LEU A 15 35.90 18.40 -32.20
CA LEU A 15 35.96 18.22 -30.74
C LEU A 15 34.65 18.64 -30.02
N THR A 16 33.73 19.34 -30.70
CA THR A 16 32.46 19.79 -30.11
C THR A 16 31.22 18.95 -30.48
N ALA A 17 31.37 17.91 -31.30
CA ALA A 17 30.32 16.96 -31.59
C ALA A 17 30.34 15.76 -30.63
N TRP A 18 30.35 16.03 -29.33
CA TRP A 18 29.84 15.04 -28.39
C TRP A 18 28.32 14.99 -28.57
N CYS A 19 27.89 14.13 -29.49
CA CYS A 19 26.48 13.86 -29.68
C CYS A 19 25.91 13.35 -28.35
N GLN A 20 24.95 14.05 -27.80
CA GLN A 20 24.25 13.60 -26.61
C GLN A 20 23.74 12.16 -26.88
N GLN A 21 24.25 11.18 -26.16
CA GLN A 21 23.93 9.76 -26.40
C GLN A 21 22.56 9.38 -25.85
N ALA A 22 22.04 10.12 -24.86
CA ALA A 22 20.74 9.93 -24.24
C ALA A 22 20.25 11.24 -23.61
N ASN A 23 18.95 11.39 -23.43
CA ASN A 23 18.38 12.46 -22.64
C ASN A 23 17.97 11.91 -21.25
N TYR A 24 18.91 11.94 -20.31
CA TYR A 24 18.73 11.39 -18.96
C TYR A 24 17.68 12.14 -18.14
N ALA A 25 17.39 13.40 -18.45
CA ALA A 25 16.33 14.15 -17.77
C ALA A 25 14.92 13.58 -17.99
N LYS A 26 14.73 12.83 -19.09
CA LYS A 26 13.46 12.15 -19.39
C LYS A 26 13.33 10.77 -18.74
N MET A 27 14.30 10.32 -17.95
CA MET A 27 14.39 8.96 -17.42
C MET A 27 14.30 8.94 -15.89
N SER A 28 13.58 7.96 -15.33
CA SER A 28 13.68 7.63 -13.91
C SER A 28 15.06 7.09 -13.53
N SER A 29 15.35 7.03 -12.25
CA SER A 29 16.67 6.62 -11.73
C SER A 29 17.12 5.27 -12.28
N MET A 30 16.24 4.25 -12.21
CA MET A 30 16.53 2.92 -12.76
C MET A 30 16.73 2.95 -14.29
N VAL A 31 15.82 3.60 -15.02
CA VAL A 31 15.91 3.69 -16.51
C VAL A 31 17.20 4.36 -16.93
N ARG A 32 17.61 5.40 -16.21
CA ARG A 32 18.86 6.12 -16.44
C ARG A 32 20.09 5.25 -16.19
N GLN A 33 20.08 4.47 -15.08
CA GLN A 33 21.15 3.53 -14.79
C GLN A 33 21.28 2.50 -15.91
N LEU A 34 20.19 1.87 -16.33
CA LEU A 34 20.16 0.90 -17.42
C LEU A 34 20.64 1.51 -18.75
N ALA A 35 20.24 2.75 -19.05
CA ALA A 35 20.70 3.45 -20.25
C ALA A 35 22.20 3.75 -20.19
N MET A 36 22.77 4.07 -19.02
CA MET A 36 24.22 4.27 -18.83
C MET A 36 25.01 2.96 -18.98
N GLU A 37 24.49 1.86 -18.48
CA GLU A 37 25.10 0.53 -18.64
C GLU A 37 25.16 0.12 -20.13
N THR A 38 24.08 0.34 -20.87
CA THR A 38 24.02 0.01 -22.31
C THR A 38 24.94 0.90 -23.17
N THR A 39 25.19 2.13 -22.75
CA THR A 39 26.10 3.06 -23.46
C THR A 39 27.58 2.92 -23.05
N GLY A 40 27.90 2.02 -22.10
CA GLY A 40 29.26 1.77 -21.65
C GLY A 40 29.82 2.86 -20.70
N ARG A 41 28.95 3.73 -20.15
CA ARG A 41 29.33 4.74 -19.15
C ARG A 41 29.46 4.17 -17.74
N MET A 42 28.81 3.04 -17.48
CA MET A 42 29.00 2.23 -16.27
C MET A 42 29.54 0.84 -16.65
N ARG A 43 30.04 0.08 -15.67
CA ARG A 43 30.59 -1.27 -15.88
C ARG A 43 29.55 -2.16 -16.56
N ARG A 44 29.82 -2.64 -17.76
CA ARG A 44 28.93 -3.47 -18.54
C ARG A 44 28.56 -4.74 -17.80
N MET A 45 27.26 -5.00 -17.63
CA MET A 45 26.78 -6.38 -17.44
C MET A 45 26.95 -7.16 -18.77
N PRO A 46 27.45 -8.41 -18.73
CA PRO A 46 27.47 -9.27 -19.91
C PRO A 46 26.01 -9.45 -20.41
N SER A 47 25.76 -9.31 -21.70
CA SER A 47 24.48 -9.60 -22.38
C SER A 47 23.31 -8.60 -22.24
N ALA A 48 23.53 -7.30 -21.97
CA ALA A 48 22.44 -6.31 -21.92
C ALA A 48 21.69 -6.09 -23.25
N GLY A 49 22.18 -6.64 -24.38
CA GLY A 49 21.71 -6.27 -25.74
C GLY A 49 20.29 -6.71 -26.11
N ASP A 50 19.81 -7.82 -25.55
CA ASP A 50 18.53 -8.42 -25.97
C ASP A 50 17.43 -8.41 -24.88
N ARG A 51 17.70 -7.78 -23.73
CA ARG A 51 16.74 -7.67 -22.63
C ARG A 51 15.70 -6.58 -22.89
N GLU A 52 14.49 -6.82 -22.43
CA GLU A 52 13.38 -5.87 -22.50
C GLU A 52 13.07 -5.30 -21.10
N LEU A 53 12.72 -4.01 -21.04
CA LEU A 53 12.23 -3.30 -19.87
C LEU A 53 10.72 -3.09 -20.04
N CYS A 54 9.94 -3.46 -19.04
CA CYS A 54 8.57 -2.98 -18.88
C CYS A 54 8.61 -1.59 -18.21
N ALA A 55 8.06 -0.57 -18.88
CA ALA A 55 8.13 0.80 -18.41
C ALA A 55 6.87 1.60 -18.75
N PHE A 56 6.60 2.63 -17.96
CA PHE A 56 5.68 3.70 -18.33
C PHE A 56 6.39 4.64 -19.30
N VAL A 57 5.73 4.98 -20.41
CA VAL A 57 6.27 5.93 -21.40
C VAL A 57 5.19 6.91 -21.82
N ARG A 58 5.49 8.20 -21.74
CA ARG A 58 4.64 9.24 -22.29
C ARG A 58 5.11 9.60 -23.70
N ILE A 59 4.24 9.39 -24.68
CA ILE A 59 4.53 9.57 -26.12
C ILE A 59 3.43 10.42 -26.76
N GLU A 60 3.82 11.51 -27.39
CA GLU A 60 2.93 12.31 -28.20
C GLU A 60 2.87 11.76 -29.64
N GLY A 61 1.67 11.62 -30.19
CA GLY A 61 1.45 11.13 -31.54
C GLY A 61 1.26 9.61 -31.66
N ASN A 62 1.84 8.98 -32.70
CA ASN A 62 1.68 7.54 -32.95
C ASN A 62 2.73 6.72 -32.19
N ALA A 63 2.38 6.34 -30.98
CA ALA A 63 3.27 5.59 -30.09
C ALA A 63 3.62 4.19 -30.62
N ASP A 64 2.66 3.47 -31.22
CA ASP A 64 2.87 2.11 -31.72
C ASP A 64 3.92 2.10 -32.83
N SER A 65 3.84 3.05 -33.75
CA SER A 65 4.85 3.19 -34.84
C SER A 65 6.20 3.62 -34.27
N LEU A 66 6.24 4.51 -33.28
CA LEU A 66 7.49 4.96 -32.67
C LEU A 66 8.15 3.84 -31.88
N LEU A 67 7.42 3.15 -31.01
CA LEU A 67 7.95 2.02 -30.23
C LEU A 67 8.45 0.89 -31.14
N ALA A 68 7.69 0.52 -32.16
CA ALA A 68 8.09 -0.52 -33.11
C ALA A 68 9.39 -0.18 -33.88
N LEU A 69 9.63 1.11 -34.18
CA LEU A 69 10.89 1.57 -34.80
C LEU A 69 12.11 1.25 -33.94
N TYR A 70 11.94 1.22 -32.62
CA TYR A 70 12.98 0.90 -31.63
C TYR A 70 12.89 -0.54 -31.12
N GLY A 71 12.06 -1.39 -31.73
CA GLY A 71 11.89 -2.79 -31.36
C GLY A 71 11.02 -2.99 -30.09
N GLY A 72 10.37 -1.94 -29.59
CA GLY A 72 9.43 -2.00 -28.48
C GLY A 72 7.98 -2.12 -28.93
N ARG A 73 7.07 -2.30 -27.97
CA ARG A 73 5.62 -2.35 -28.20
C ARG A 73 4.84 -1.75 -27.03
N SER A 74 3.65 -1.21 -27.31
CA SER A 74 2.71 -0.80 -26.27
C SER A 74 1.94 -2.02 -25.74
N LEU A 75 1.88 -2.18 -24.42
CA LEU A 75 1.14 -3.25 -23.73
C LEU A 75 -0.23 -2.79 -23.27
N ALA A 76 -0.32 -1.52 -22.83
CA ALA A 76 -1.57 -0.85 -22.49
C ALA A 76 -1.44 0.65 -22.79
N ARG A 77 -2.58 1.30 -23.14
CA ARG A 77 -2.62 2.71 -23.53
C ARG A 77 -3.67 3.47 -22.72
N PHE A 78 -3.27 4.65 -22.21
CA PHE A 78 -4.08 5.59 -21.45
C PHE A 78 -3.82 7.02 -21.98
N GLY A 79 -4.55 7.41 -23.01
CA GLY A 79 -4.28 8.66 -23.71
C GLY A 79 -2.92 8.66 -24.42
N ASN A 80 -1.98 9.50 -24.00
CA ASN A 80 -0.59 9.57 -24.45
C ASN A 80 0.39 8.81 -23.55
N LEU A 81 -0.11 8.21 -22.45
CA LEU A 81 0.65 7.37 -21.54
C LEU A 81 0.51 5.90 -21.94
N HIS A 82 1.62 5.18 -21.96
CA HIS A 82 1.69 3.78 -22.34
C HIS A 82 2.45 2.96 -21.30
N VAL A 83 1.96 1.77 -20.99
CA VAL A 83 2.82 0.70 -20.46
C VAL A 83 3.45 0.05 -21.68
N ALA A 84 4.77 0.03 -21.76
CA ALA A 84 5.48 -0.44 -22.96
C ALA A 84 6.61 -1.41 -22.61
N SER A 85 6.81 -2.41 -23.47
CA SER A 85 8.02 -3.23 -23.50
C SER A 85 9.04 -2.57 -24.41
N ILE A 86 10.25 -2.30 -23.91
CA ILE A 86 11.30 -1.56 -24.60
C ILE A 86 12.62 -2.31 -24.47
N PRO A 87 13.29 -2.69 -25.59
CA PRO A 87 14.64 -3.25 -25.51
C PRO A 87 15.61 -2.28 -24.81
N LEU A 88 16.43 -2.75 -23.88
CA LEU A 88 17.34 -1.89 -23.10
C LEU A 88 18.24 -1.04 -24.00
N ARG A 89 18.73 -1.61 -25.10
CA ARG A 89 19.54 -0.89 -26.11
C ARG A 89 18.83 0.32 -26.72
N SER A 90 17.51 0.35 -26.65
CA SER A 90 16.65 1.38 -27.26
C SER A 90 16.31 2.52 -26.30
N LEU A 91 16.60 2.41 -25.01
CA LEU A 91 16.29 3.43 -23.99
C LEU A 91 16.96 4.77 -24.34
N SER A 92 18.26 4.73 -24.63
CA SER A 92 19.04 5.91 -24.96
C SER A 92 18.55 6.61 -26.25
N PRO A 93 18.44 5.93 -27.40
CA PRO A 93 17.97 6.58 -28.61
C PRO A 93 16.49 6.98 -28.56
N LEU A 94 15.64 6.23 -27.85
CA LEU A 94 14.23 6.57 -27.66
C LEU A 94 14.08 7.87 -26.84
N SER A 95 14.90 8.08 -25.82
CA SER A 95 14.88 9.29 -24.98
C SER A 95 15.20 10.57 -25.76
N LEU A 96 15.93 10.47 -26.87
CA LEU A 96 16.27 11.62 -27.71
C LEU A 96 15.11 12.07 -28.60
N ARG A 97 14.08 11.25 -28.73
CA ARG A 97 12.91 11.59 -29.54
C ARG A 97 12.12 12.74 -28.93
N PRO A 98 11.76 13.77 -29.71
CA PRO A 98 10.94 14.89 -29.21
C PRO A 98 9.53 14.43 -28.79
N GLU A 99 9.02 13.35 -29.42
CA GLU A 99 7.70 12.79 -29.10
C GLU A 99 7.68 12.10 -27.73
N VAL A 100 8.81 11.70 -27.19
CA VAL A 100 8.93 11.07 -25.87
C VAL A 100 9.23 12.14 -24.83
N SER A 101 8.37 12.33 -23.86
CA SER A 101 8.58 13.29 -22.77
C SER A 101 9.09 12.63 -21.50
N ARG A 102 8.74 11.36 -21.24
CA ARG A 102 9.14 10.66 -20.00
C ARG A 102 9.20 9.15 -20.20
N ILE A 103 10.16 8.47 -19.54
CA ILE A 103 10.27 7.00 -19.44
C ILE A 103 10.52 6.67 -17.96
N GLU A 104 9.63 5.90 -17.33
CA GLU A 104 9.69 5.52 -15.92
C GLU A 104 9.66 4.00 -15.74
N ALA A 105 10.56 3.50 -14.89
CA ALA A 105 10.52 2.16 -14.33
C ALA A 105 11.26 2.13 -12.98
N ARG A 106 10.86 1.19 -12.11
CA ARG A 106 11.49 0.92 -10.83
C ARG A 106 11.46 -0.58 -10.55
N GLN A 107 12.33 -1.10 -9.70
CA GLN A 107 12.28 -2.50 -9.26
C GLN A 107 11.09 -2.76 -8.36
N GLY A 108 10.69 -4.04 -8.27
CA GLY A 108 9.55 -4.49 -7.48
C GLY A 108 9.71 -4.31 -5.97
N ASN A 109 8.67 -4.64 -5.25
CA ASN A 109 8.38 -4.26 -3.86
C ASN A 109 8.82 -5.30 -2.82
N SER A 110 8.65 -5.01 -1.51
CA SER A 110 8.93 -5.90 -0.37
C SER A 110 7.72 -6.03 0.57
N ILE A 111 7.62 -7.11 1.37
CA ILE A 111 6.40 -7.67 2.00
C ILE A 111 6.21 -7.33 3.49
N GLN A 112 4.94 -7.40 4.04
CA GLN A 112 4.61 -7.25 5.48
C GLN A 112 3.14 -7.58 5.86
N MET A 113 2.78 -7.95 7.13
CA MET A 113 1.51 -8.66 7.51
C MET A 113 0.77 -8.31 8.84
N ASP A 114 -0.57 -8.39 9.00
CA ASP A 114 -1.67 -9.02 9.76
C ASP A 114 -2.85 -8.27 10.52
N THR A 115 -4.10 -8.81 10.80
CA THR A 115 -5.58 -8.62 10.97
C THR A 115 -6.32 -7.87 12.06
N THR A 116 -7.70 -7.54 11.97
CA THR A 116 -8.81 -7.68 12.97
C THR A 116 -10.26 -7.32 12.54
N LEU A 117 -11.21 -8.25 12.55
CA LEU A 117 -12.62 -8.09 12.12
C LEU A 117 -13.54 -7.41 13.14
N VAL A 118 -13.43 -7.78 14.43
CA VAL A 118 -14.43 -7.39 15.45
C VAL A 118 -14.37 -5.91 15.79
N LEU A 119 -13.18 -5.35 15.84
CA LEU A 119 -12.93 -3.96 16.24
C LEU A 119 -13.49 -2.93 15.27
N LEU A 120 -13.62 -3.28 13.99
CA LEU A 120 -14.10 -2.39 12.94
C LEU A 120 -15.62 -2.49 12.69
N GLY A 121 -16.34 -3.22 13.55
CA GLY A 121 -17.78 -3.42 13.40
C GLY A 121 -18.17 -4.37 12.26
N GLY A 122 -17.23 -5.08 11.63
CA GLY A 122 -17.51 -6.06 10.57
C GLY A 122 -18.44 -7.17 11.04
N ALA A 123 -18.34 -7.62 12.29
CA ALA A 123 -19.25 -8.62 12.85
C ALA A 123 -20.72 -8.13 12.88
N LYS A 124 -20.94 -6.84 13.23
CA LYS A 124 -22.28 -6.22 13.18
C LYS A 124 -22.80 -6.13 11.74
N ALA A 125 -21.94 -5.77 10.79
CA ALA A 125 -22.29 -5.72 9.37
C ALA A 125 -22.68 -7.09 8.83
N HIS A 126 -21.93 -8.14 9.15
CA HIS A 126 -22.23 -9.53 8.75
C HIS A 126 -23.51 -10.06 9.38
N ALA A 127 -23.82 -9.64 10.61
CA ALA A 127 -25.08 -10.00 11.27
C ALA A 127 -26.28 -9.19 10.74
N GLY A 128 -26.06 -8.11 10.00
CA GLY A 128 -27.10 -7.18 9.59
C GLY A 128 -27.71 -6.43 10.79
N GLU A 129 -26.93 -6.23 11.85
CA GLU A 129 -27.41 -5.60 13.08
C GLU A 129 -27.83 -4.15 12.78
N LEU A 130 -29.12 -3.83 12.99
CA LEU A 130 -29.71 -2.53 12.68
C LEU A 130 -29.57 -2.08 11.22
N LEU A 131 -29.20 -2.97 10.31
CA LEU A 131 -29.06 -2.73 8.87
C LEU A 131 -30.22 -3.38 8.10
N PRO A 132 -30.56 -2.94 6.89
CA PRO A 132 -31.64 -3.52 6.09
C PRO A 132 -31.36 -4.98 5.69
N GLN A 133 -30.07 -5.37 5.66
CA GLN A 133 -29.62 -6.75 5.38
C GLN A 133 -28.23 -6.98 5.99
N ALA A 134 -27.77 -8.23 5.96
CA ALA A 134 -26.38 -8.56 6.22
C ALA A 134 -25.49 -8.08 5.04
N PHE A 135 -24.37 -7.44 5.34
CA PHE A 135 -23.38 -7.00 4.36
C PHE A 135 -22.11 -7.84 4.54
N THR A 136 -21.71 -8.53 3.50
CA THR A 136 -20.57 -9.49 3.51
C THR A 136 -19.63 -9.32 2.32
N GLY A 137 -19.81 -8.29 1.51
CA GLY A 137 -19.11 -8.06 0.24
C GLY A 137 -19.78 -8.79 -0.94
N ARG A 138 -21.00 -9.31 -0.77
CA ARG A 138 -21.71 -10.01 -1.83
C ARG A 138 -21.95 -9.09 -3.03
N GLY A 139 -21.65 -9.60 -4.25
CA GLY A 139 -21.80 -8.82 -5.48
C GLY A 139 -20.64 -7.86 -5.74
N VAL A 140 -19.59 -7.91 -4.94
CA VAL A 140 -18.36 -7.14 -5.11
C VAL A 140 -17.19 -8.07 -5.46
N VAL A 141 -16.25 -7.62 -6.28
CA VAL A 141 -14.97 -8.28 -6.51
C VAL A 141 -13.94 -7.71 -5.54
N VAL A 142 -13.35 -8.55 -4.71
CA VAL A 142 -12.14 -8.23 -3.97
C VAL A 142 -10.95 -8.72 -4.80
N GLY A 143 -10.18 -7.78 -5.32
CA GLY A 143 -8.92 -8.05 -6.00
C GLY A 143 -7.77 -8.04 -5.00
N VAL A 144 -6.88 -9.03 -5.06
CA VAL A 144 -5.63 -9.01 -4.29
C VAL A 144 -4.47 -9.23 -5.25
N GLN A 145 -3.59 -8.24 -5.30
CA GLN A 145 -2.31 -8.36 -6.00
C GLN A 145 -1.21 -8.47 -4.95
N ASP A 146 -0.55 -9.64 -4.89
CA ASP A 146 0.35 -10.03 -3.82
C ASP A 146 1.17 -11.25 -4.26
N ILE A 147 1.91 -11.90 -3.37
CA ILE A 147 2.70 -13.12 -3.65
C ILE A 147 2.34 -14.24 -2.68
N GLY A 148 2.52 -15.50 -3.09
CA GLY A 148 2.34 -16.65 -2.22
C GLY A 148 0.87 -17.00 -1.93
N PHE A 149 0.11 -17.31 -2.98
CA PHE A 149 -1.29 -17.73 -2.87
C PHE A 149 -1.43 -19.24 -2.82
N ASP A 150 -2.00 -19.78 -1.76
CA ASP A 150 -2.53 -21.15 -1.68
C ASP A 150 -3.99 -21.16 -2.13
N LEU A 151 -4.24 -21.60 -3.35
CA LEU A 151 -5.58 -21.62 -3.96
C LEU A 151 -6.45 -22.76 -3.41
N THR A 152 -5.88 -23.68 -2.64
CA THR A 152 -6.59 -24.83 -2.09
C THR A 152 -7.12 -24.61 -0.69
N HIS A 153 -6.76 -23.49 -0.04
CA HIS A 153 -7.14 -23.21 1.33
C HIS A 153 -8.66 -23.08 1.50
N PRO A 154 -9.30 -23.82 2.45
CA PRO A 154 -10.74 -23.83 2.61
C PRO A 154 -11.35 -22.47 2.98
N ASN A 155 -10.56 -21.55 3.49
CA ASN A 155 -10.96 -20.18 3.78
C ASN A 155 -11.45 -19.39 2.54
N PHE A 156 -11.15 -19.88 1.33
CA PHE A 156 -11.53 -19.24 0.06
C PHE A 156 -12.76 -19.87 -0.60
N TYR A 157 -13.44 -20.73 0.11
CA TYR A 157 -14.80 -21.15 -0.18
C TYR A 157 -15.80 -20.30 0.61
N ASP A 158 -17.10 -20.44 0.28
CA ASP A 158 -18.16 -19.97 1.15
C ASP A 158 -18.19 -20.76 2.48
N THR A 159 -18.93 -20.30 3.48
CA THR A 159 -18.98 -20.93 4.80
C THR A 159 -19.55 -22.36 4.79
N SER A 160 -20.26 -22.74 3.72
CA SER A 160 -20.82 -24.10 3.53
C SER A 160 -19.92 -24.99 2.69
N LEU A 161 -18.79 -24.52 2.21
CA LEU A 161 -17.86 -25.17 1.27
C LEU A 161 -18.53 -25.57 -0.06
N SER A 162 -19.65 -24.94 -0.41
CA SER A 162 -20.41 -25.23 -1.63
C SER A 162 -19.99 -24.36 -2.83
N GLU A 163 -19.42 -23.19 -2.58
CA GLU A 163 -18.97 -22.26 -3.61
C GLU A 163 -17.49 -21.91 -3.43
N TYR A 164 -16.70 -22.15 -4.47
CA TYR A 164 -15.32 -21.68 -4.56
C TYR A 164 -15.31 -20.22 -5.04
N ARG A 165 -14.72 -19.31 -4.24
CA ARG A 165 -14.84 -17.86 -4.45
C ARG A 165 -13.70 -17.24 -5.24
N ILE A 166 -12.55 -17.92 -5.41
CA ILE A 166 -11.51 -17.47 -6.36
C ILE A 166 -12.01 -17.75 -7.76
N LYS A 167 -12.27 -16.68 -8.51
CA LYS A 167 -12.88 -16.79 -9.85
C LYS A 167 -11.84 -16.70 -10.97
N ARG A 168 -10.69 -16.05 -10.69
CA ARG A 168 -9.64 -15.83 -11.67
C ARG A 168 -8.32 -15.51 -10.98
N MET A 169 -7.20 -15.91 -11.61
CA MET A 169 -5.86 -15.56 -11.19
C MET A 169 -4.95 -15.36 -12.41
N TRP A 170 -4.12 -14.34 -12.37
CA TRP A 170 -2.95 -14.17 -13.23
C TRP A 170 -1.69 -14.32 -12.38
N ASP A 171 -0.84 -15.29 -12.73
CA ASP A 171 0.46 -15.48 -12.10
C ASP A 171 1.58 -15.02 -13.04
N PHE A 172 2.31 -13.98 -12.64
CA PHE A 172 3.39 -13.39 -13.44
C PHE A 172 4.56 -14.36 -13.66
N LEU A 173 4.77 -15.29 -12.73
CA LEU A 173 5.88 -16.25 -12.76
C LEU A 173 5.47 -17.63 -13.29
N SER A 174 4.21 -17.82 -13.65
CA SER A 174 3.76 -19.10 -14.22
C SER A 174 4.54 -19.46 -15.49
N LEU A 175 4.87 -20.74 -15.62
CA LEU A 175 5.53 -21.31 -16.80
C LEU A 175 4.53 -21.80 -17.87
N ASP A 176 3.23 -21.77 -17.60
CA ASP A 176 2.17 -22.25 -18.50
C ASP A 176 1.89 -21.21 -19.62
N THR A 177 2.95 -20.70 -20.23
CA THR A 177 2.84 -19.59 -21.20
C THR A 177 2.39 -20.02 -22.58
N LEU A 178 2.23 -21.33 -22.83
CA LEU A 178 1.78 -21.82 -24.14
C LEU A 178 0.33 -21.42 -24.42
N GLY A 179 0.13 -20.53 -25.38
CA GLY A 179 -1.19 -19.99 -25.74
C GLY A 179 -1.66 -18.83 -24.84
N SER A 180 -0.80 -18.34 -23.93
CA SER A 180 -1.07 -17.11 -23.17
C SER A 180 -0.81 -15.88 -24.04
N ASP A 181 -1.79 -14.97 -24.11
CA ASP A 181 -1.65 -13.64 -24.75
C ASP A 181 -1.13 -12.58 -23.76
N LEU A 182 -0.89 -12.96 -22.50
CA LEU A 182 -0.41 -12.06 -21.46
C LEU A 182 1.07 -11.73 -21.65
N TYR A 183 1.49 -10.57 -21.15
CA TYR A 183 2.87 -10.09 -21.31
C TYR A 183 3.90 -10.99 -20.64
N VAL A 184 3.57 -11.49 -19.44
CA VAL A 184 4.34 -12.49 -18.69
C VAL A 184 3.39 -13.50 -18.06
N GLY A 185 3.87 -14.71 -17.75
CA GLY A 185 3.13 -15.72 -17.03
C GLY A 185 1.86 -16.22 -17.73
N ALA A 186 0.91 -16.68 -16.94
CA ALA A 186 -0.35 -17.23 -17.43
C ALA A 186 -1.52 -16.93 -16.49
N GLU A 187 -2.76 -16.98 -17.03
CA GLU A 187 -3.98 -16.85 -16.25
C GLU A 187 -4.72 -18.17 -16.10
N TYR A 188 -5.43 -18.29 -14.97
CA TYR A 188 -6.29 -19.40 -14.62
C TYR A 188 -7.71 -18.87 -14.39
N THR A 189 -8.68 -19.29 -15.22
CA THR A 189 -10.00 -18.67 -15.30
C THR A 189 -11.16 -19.60 -14.94
N THR A 190 -10.86 -20.86 -14.62
CA THR A 190 -11.86 -21.86 -14.19
C THR A 190 -11.48 -22.44 -12.84
N GLU A 191 -12.48 -22.84 -12.07
CA GLU A 191 -12.28 -23.48 -10.77
C GLU A 191 -11.37 -24.72 -10.87
N GLU A 192 -11.55 -25.54 -11.92
CA GLU A 192 -10.73 -26.73 -12.15
C GLU A 192 -9.26 -26.35 -12.41
N ALA A 193 -9.01 -25.33 -13.25
CA ALA A 193 -7.65 -24.86 -13.55
C ALA A 193 -6.97 -24.28 -12.29
N LEU A 194 -7.69 -23.47 -11.52
CA LEU A 194 -7.20 -22.88 -10.28
C LEU A 194 -6.84 -23.94 -9.24
N LYS A 195 -7.73 -24.93 -9.02
CA LYS A 195 -7.47 -26.02 -8.09
C LYS A 195 -6.37 -26.97 -8.55
N THR A 196 -6.20 -27.13 -9.87
CA THR A 196 -5.12 -27.94 -10.45
C THR A 196 -3.77 -27.22 -10.34
N TYR A 197 -3.75 -25.92 -10.58
CA TYR A 197 -2.54 -25.09 -10.37
C TYR A 197 -2.16 -25.02 -8.90
N ALA A 198 -3.15 -24.89 -8.01
CA ALA A 198 -3.12 -25.07 -6.58
C ALA A 198 -2.32 -24.03 -5.79
N HIS A 199 -1.20 -23.54 -6.28
CA HIS A 199 -0.34 -22.57 -5.59
C HIS A 199 0.35 -21.65 -6.60
N SER A 200 0.49 -20.36 -6.29
CA SER A 200 1.27 -19.42 -7.09
C SER A 200 2.76 -19.78 -7.08
N ARG A 201 3.45 -19.41 -8.14
CA ARG A 201 4.89 -19.64 -8.24
C ARG A 201 5.66 -18.48 -7.64
N ASP A 202 6.51 -18.77 -6.65
CA ASP A 202 7.47 -17.84 -6.06
C ASP A 202 8.74 -18.57 -5.61
N ALA A 203 9.84 -17.86 -5.30
CA ALA A 203 11.14 -18.44 -5.01
C ALA A 203 11.21 -19.21 -3.68
N HIS A 204 10.33 -18.87 -2.73
CA HIS A 204 10.38 -19.38 -1.37
C HIS A 204 9.08 -20.02 -0.91
N ILE A 205 8.11 -20.20 -1.81
CA ILE A 205 6.76 -20.66 -1.47
C ILE A 205 6.23 -19.85 -0.27
N ILE A 206 6.19 -18.54 -0.44
CA ILE A 206 5.79 -17.61 0.61
C ILE A 206 4.27 -17.72 0.87
N SER A 207 3.81 -17.24 2.01
CA SER A 207 2.40 -17.28 2.42
C SER A 207 1.73 -15.91 2.52
N HIS A 208 2.38 -14.85 2.07
CA HIS A 208 1.93 -13.48 2.27
C HIS A 208 0.54 -13.24 1.66
N GLY A 209 0.37 -13.51 0.37
CA GLY A 209 -0.90 -13.33 -0.32
C GLY A 209 -2.03 -14.24 0.20
N THR A 210 -1.70 -15.45 0.66
CA THR A 210 -2.68 -16.31 1.34
C THR A 210 -3.22 -15.65 2.59
N HIS A 211 -2.34 -15.00 3.34
CA HIS A 211 -2.72 -14.33 4.58
C HIS A 211 -3.49 -13.03 4.31
N THR A 212 -3.01 -12.14 3.44
CA THR A 212 -3.67 -10.88 3.08
C THR A 212 -5.04 -11.12 2.46
N LEU A 213 -5.17 -12.12 1.58
CA LEU A 213 -6.45 -12.55 1.02
C LEU A 213 -7.42 -13.00 2.10
N GLY A 214 -6.93 -13.77 3.08
CA GLY A 214 -7.74 -14.20 4.22
C GLY A 214 -8.26 -13.01 5.05
N CYS A 215 -7.43 -11.98 5.28
CA CYS A 215 -7.83 -10.75 5.96
C CYS A 215 -8.93 -9.99 5.21
N ALA A 216 -8.82 -9.88 3.89
CA ALA A 216 -9.80 -9.18 3.07
C ALA A 216 -11.10 -9.97 2.92
N ALA A 217 -11.01 -11.25 2.52
CA ALA A 217 -12.11 -12.00 1.97
C ALA A 217 -12.29 -13.43 2.54
N GLY A 218 -11.54 -13.83 3.56
CA GLY A 218 -11.64 -15.17 4.16
C GLY A 218 -13.03 -15.48 4.73
N SER A 219 -13.53 -16.70 4.52
CA SER A 219 -14.82 -17.13 5.08
C SER A 219 -14.76 -17.47 6.59
N GLY A 220 -13.54 -17.70 7.10
CA GLY A 220 -13.30 -18.07 8.49
C GLY A 220 -13.26 -19.57 8.76
N TYR A 221 -13.57 -20.38 7.78
CA TYR A 221 -13.60 -21.86 7.82
C TYR A 221 -13.57 -22.46 9.25
N ASP A 222 -14.76 -22.73 9.80
CA ASP A 222 -14.97 -23.33 11.13
C ASP A 222 -14.33 -22.58 12.34
N THR A 223 -13.87 -21.33 12.11
CA THR A 223 -13.26 -20.48 13.14
C THR A 223 -13.85 -19.07 13.15
N SER A 224 -13.44 -18.26 14.12
CA SER A 224 -13.75 -16.82 14.18
C SER A 224 -12.80 -15.95 13.30
N TYR A 225 -11.76 -16.53 12.70
CA TYR A 225 -10.76 -15.81 11.90
C TYR A 225 -11.25 -15.47 10.48
N ARG A 226 -12.38 -14.76 10.43
CA ARG A 226 -13.06 -14.38 9.20
C ARG A 226 -12.53 -13.03 8.68
N GLY A 227 -12.37 -12.91 7.37
CA GLY A 227 -12.07 -11.65 6.68
C GLY A 227 -13.25 -10.67 6.69
N MET A 228 -12.98 -9.44 6.27
CA MET A 228 -13.98 -8.36 6.28
C MET A 228 -15.09 -8.56 5.24
N ALA A 229 -14.79 -9.15 4.07
CA ALA A 229 -15.73 -9.35 2.96
C ALA A 229 -15.88 -10.84 2.58
N PRO A 230 -16.38 -11.71 3.49
CA PRO A 230 -16.41 -13.16 3.32
C PRO A 230 -17.39 -13.65 2.24
N GLY A 231 -18.22 -12.79 1.69
CA GLY A 231 -19.18 -13.10 0.62
C GLY A 231 -18.78 -12.58 -0.76
N SER A 232 -17.61 -11.96 -0.91
CA SER A 232 -17.13 -11.40 -2.18
C SER A 232 -16.63 -12.45 -3.15
N ASP A 233 -16.68 -12.15 -4.46
CA ASP A 233 -15.86 -12.83 -5.46
C ASP A 233 -14.40 -12.42 -5.32
N ILE A 234 -13.47 -13.30 -5.67
CA ILE A 234 -12.04 -13.08 -5.52
C ILE A 234 -11.38 -13.12 -6.90
N CYS A 235 -10.55 -12.12 -7.20
CA CYS A 235 -9.69 -12.08 -8.38
C CYS A 235 -8.24 -11.80 -7.95
N LEU A 236 -7.30 -12.65 -8.36
CA LEU A 236 -5.93 -12.61 -7.88
C LEU A 236 -4.94 -12.22 -8.99
N VAL A 237 -3.90 -11.52 -8.60
CA VAL A 237 -2.66 -11.37 -9.37
C VAL A 237 -1.50 -11.74 -8.47
N SER A 238 -0.76 -12.78 -8.86
CA SER A 238 0.50 -13.13 -8.20
C SER A 238 1.63 -12.32 -8.80
N ASN A 239 2.20 -11.46 -7.99
CA ASN A 239 3.26 -10.56 -8.35
C ASN A 239 4.63 -11.27 -8.42
N ALA A 240 5.67 -10.54 -8.83
CA ALA A 240 7.05 -10.97 -8.74
C ALA A 240 7.83 -9.92 -7.94
N VAL A 241 8.50 -10.35 -6.90
CA VAL A 241 9.29 -9.49 -6.01
C VAL A 241 10.79 -9.70 -6.22
N THR A 242 11.61 -8.91 -5.52
CA THR A 242 13.07 -8.96 -5.67
C THR A 242 13.65 -10.34 -5.36
N GLU A 243 13.06 -11.06 -4.43
CA GLU A 243 13.45 -12.42 -4.01
C GLU A 243 13.24 -13.45 -5.12
N ASP A 244 12.32 -13.22 -6.04
CA ASP A 244 11.98 -14.10 -7.15
C ASP A 244 12.94 -14.01 -8.34
N ILE A 245 13.95 -13.15 -8.29
CA ILE A 245 14.90 -12.92 -9.39
C ILE A 245 15.60 -14.22 -9.84
N SER A 246 15.73 -15.18 -8.95
CA SER A 246 16.30 -16.51 -9.23
C SER A 246 15.39 -17.39 -10.11
N LEU A 247 14.10 -17.11 -10.17
CA LEU A 247 13.10 -17.82 -10.99
C LEU A 247 12.92 -17.19 -12.38
N ILE A 248 13.48 -16.01 -12.58
CA ILE A 248 13.32 -15.23 -13.81
C ILE A 248 14.58 -15.42 -14.67
N ASP A 249 14.38 -15.72 -15.96
CA ASP A 249 15.50 -15.73 -16.89
C ASP A 249 16.22 -14.37 -16.88
N SER A 250 17.53 -14.40 -16.83
CA SER A 250 18.35 -13.18 -16.78
C SER A 250 18.10 -12.22 -17.97
N ALA A 251 17.56 -12.70 -19.07
CA ALA A 251 17.13 -11.88 -20.20
C ALA A 251 15.81 -11.14 -19.93
N ASP A 252 14.98 -11.65 -19.02
CA ASP A 252 13.63 -11.19 -18.77
C ASP A 252 13.47 -10.37 -17.47
N VAL A 253 14.52 -10.28 -16.65
CA VAL A 253 14.49 -9.61 -15.32
C VAL A 253 13.87 -8.21 -15.37
N TYR A 254 14.14 -7.44 -16.41
CA TYR A 254 13.63 -6.07 -16.54
C TYR A 254 12.20 -5.98 -17.11
N LYS A 255 11.55 -7.10 -17.39
CA LYS A 255 10.09 -7.14 -17.63
C LYS A 255 9.30 -6.95 -16.34
N TYR A 256 9.88 -7.39 -15.21
CA TYR A 256 9.25 -7.39 -13.88
C TYR A 256 9.60 -6.09 -13.16
N THR A 257 8.88 -5.03 -13.46
CA THR A 257 9.01 -3.72 -12.83
C THR A 257 7.64 -3.27 -12.30
N TYR A 258 7.60 -2.23 -11.48
CA TYR A 258 6.35 -1.68 -10.96
C TYR A 258 5.34 -1.24 -12.06
N ALA A 259 5.77 -1.09 -13.31
CA ALA A 259 4.84 -0.88 -14.41
C ALA A 259 3.95 -2.10 -14.70
N LEU A 260 4.39 -3.29 -14.27
CA LEU A 260 3.62 -4.51 -14.36
C LEU A 260 2.48 -4.52 -13.32
N ASP A 261 2.66 -3.85 -12.17
CA ASP A 261 1.61 -3.72 -11.14
C ASP A 261 0.36 -3.07 -11.71
N ALA A 262 0.51 -2.03 -12.53
CA ALA A 262 -0.63 -1.37 -13.18
C ALA A 262 -1.37 -2.29 -14.17
N LEU A 263 -0.68 -3.22 -14.81
CA LEU A 263 -1.32 -4.24 -15.64
C LEU A 263 -2.10 -5.24 -14.80
N GLY A 264 -1.59 -5.60 -13.62
CA GLY A 264 -2.28 -6.44 -12.64
C GLY A 264 -3.57 -5.77 -12.12
N PHE A 265 -3.51 -4.51 -11.72
CA PHE A 265 -4.70 -3.76 -11.30
C PHE A 265 -5.73 -3.67 -12.44
N LYS A 266 -5.25 -3.39 -13.65
CA LYS A 266 -6.11 -3.37 -14.84
C LYS A 266 -6.78 -4.72 -15.08
N TYR A 267 -6.05 -5.83 -14.97
CA TYR A 267 -6.58 -7.19 -15.11
C TYR A 267 -7.72 -7.46 -14.14
N ILE A 268 -7.54 -7.09 -12.86
CA ILE A 268 -8.58 -7.25 -11.83
C ILE A 268 -9.83 -6.41 -12.17
N PHE A 269 -9.64 -5.12 -12.54
CA PHE A 269 -10.76 -4.25 -12.88
C PHE A 269 -11.46 -4.67 -14.18
N ASP A 270 -10.73 -5.18 -15.17
CA ASP A 270 -11.31 -5.71 -16.40
C ASP A 270 -12.17 -6.96 -16.14
N TYR A 271 -11.71 -7.84 -15.24
CA TYR A 271 -12.52 -8.96 -14.79
C TYR A 271 -13.81 -8.47 -14.10
N ALA A 272 -13.71 -7.59 -13.12
CA ALA A 272 -14.87 -7.06 -12.40
C ALA A 272 -15.89 -6.40 -13.36
N LYS A 273 -15.39 -5.61 -14.31
CA LYS A 273 -16.19 -5.01 -15.38
C LYS A 273 -16.88 -6.07 -16.24
N SER A 274 -16.19 -7.16 -16.59
CA SER A 274 -16.75 -8.24 -17.42
C SER A 274 -17.93 -8.94 -16.77
N VAL A 275 -17.97 -8.98 -15.43
CA VAL A 275 -19.05 -9.58 -14.63
C VAL A 275 -20.03 -8.53 -14.07
N GLY A 276 -19.85 -7.25 -14.41
CA GLY A 276 -20.76 -6.16 -14.02
C GLY A 276 -20.77 -5.85 -12.52
N LYS A 277 -19.64 -6.06 -11.81
CA LYS A 277 -19.52 -5.87 -10.36
C LYS A 277 -18.57 -4.72 -10.03
N PRO A 278 -18.81 -3.97 -8.94
CA PRO A 278 -17.81 -3.07 -8.39
C PRO A 278 -16.62 -3.87 -7.85
N CYS A 279 -15.47 -3.19 -7.69
CA CYS A 279 -14.24 -3.83 -7.30
C CYS A 279 -13.39 -2.93 -6.37
N VAL A 280 -12.82 -3.55 -5.36
CA VAL A 280 -11.73 -2.96 -4.57
C VAL A 280 -10.49 -3.84 -4.71
N VAL A 281 -9.35 -3.21 -5.01
CA VAL A 281 -8.03 -3.85 -5.06
C VAL A 281 -7.29 -3.59 -3.76
N SER A 282 -6.80 -4.66 -3.12
CA SER A 282 -5.86 -4.62 -2.00
C SER A 282 -4.45 -4.86 -2.53
N PHE A 283 -3.55 -3.93 -2.25
CA PHE A 283 -2.14 -4.00 -2.64
C PHE A 283 -1.23 -3.78 -1.44
N SER A 284 -0.60 -4.83 -0.98
CA SER A 284 0.18 -4.84 0.26
C SER A 284 1.69 -4.74 0.03
N GLU A 285 2.10 -4.17 -1.07
CA GLU A 285 3.48 -3.98 -1.47
C GLU A 285 3.79 -2.50 -1.72
N GLY A 286 5.08 -2.14 -1.82
CA GLY A 286 5.45 -0.76 -2.10
C GLY A 286 6.94 -0.49 -2.02
N SER A 287 7.36 0.68 -2.51
CA SER A 287 8.74 1.16 -2.47
C SER A 287 8.83 2.63 -2.10
N MET A 288 10.00 3.09 -1.64
CA MET A 288 10.21 4.50 -1.26
C MET A 288 9.96 5.44 -2.44
N MET A 289 9.40 6.61 -2.15
CA MET A 289 9.25 7.71 -3.12
C MET A 289 10.59 8.40 -3.43
N ASP A 290 10.61 9.24 -4.47
CA ASP A 290 11.72 10.13 -4.82
C ASP A 290 11.27 11.55 -5.24
N PHE A 291 12.24 12.47 -5.40
CA PHE A 291 12.00 13.86 -5.79
C PHE A 291 11.98 14.11 -7.29
N ARG A 292 12.30 13.12 -8.12
CA ARG A 292 12.27 13.27 -9.57
C ARG A 292 10.86 13.18 -10.15
N GLY A 293 9.89 12.75 -9.32
CA GLY A 293 8.58 12.33 -9.80
C GLY A 293 8.70 11.07 -10.66
N ASP A 294 9.59 10.16 -10.28
CA ASP A 294 9.78 8.87 -10.96
C ASP A 294 8.52 7.98 -10.87
N ASP A 295 7.56 8.36 -10.02
CA ASP A 295 6.24 7.77 -9.90
C ASP A 295 5.13 8.57 -10.61
N ALA A 296 5.44 9.69 -11.25
CA ALA A 296 4.41 10.59 -11.80
C ALA A 296 3.55 9.91 -12.86
N LEU A 297 4.14 9.13 -13.75
CA LEU A 297 3.38 8.37 -14.76
C LEU A 297 2.60 7.22 -14.14
N TYR A 298 3.15 6.58 -13.11
CA TYR A 298 2.43 5.55 -12.36
C TYR A 298 1.19 6.14 -11.69
N TYR A 299 1.30 7.30 -11.03
CA TYR A 299 0.16 7.97 -10.39
C TYR A 299 -0.91 8.38 -11.39
N GLU A 300 -0.52 8.91 -12.57
CA GLU A 300 -1.46 9.23 -13.65
C GLU A 300 -2.19 7.98 -14.17
N MET A 301 -1.46 6.85 -14.26
CA MET A 301 -2.05 5.57 -14.63
C MET A 301 -3.08 5.12 -13.60
N LEU A 302 -2.74 5.18 -12.30
CA LEU A 302 -3.64 4.79 -11.22
C LEU A 302 -4.90 5.67 -11.19
N ASP A 303 -4.76 6.98 -11.43
CA ASP A 303 -5.89 7.90 -11.57
C ASP A 303 -6.83 7.52 -12.72
N SER A 304 -6.25 7.01 -13.82
CA SER A 304 -7.02 6.52 -14.98
C SER A 304 -7.73 5.18 -14.72
N LEU A 305 -7.25 4.38 -13.77
CA LEU A 305 -7.81 3.07 -13.43
C LEU A 305 -8.98 3.17 -12.46
N VAL A 306 -8.89 4.08 -11.47
CA VAL A 306 -9.94 4.25 -10.46
C VAL A 306 -11.17 4.96 -11.02
N GLY A 307 -12.27 4.96 -10.29
CA GLY A 307 -13.52 5.63 -10.68
C GLY A 307 -14.71 5.03 -9.94
N PRO A 308 -15.94 5.35 -10.33
CA PRO A 308 -17.12 4.76 -9.70
C PRO A 308 -17.05 3.23 -9.68
N GLY A 309 -17.16 2.65 -8.49
CA GLY A 309 -17.06 1.21 -8.26
C GLY A 309 -15.66 0.62 -8.49
N ARG A 310 -14.60 1.41 -8.59
CA ARG A 310 -13.22 0.93 -8.78
C ARG A 310 -12.28 1.65 -7.81
N ILE A 311 -11.86 0.97 -6.77
CA ILE A 311 -11.07 1.51 -5.65
C ILE A 311 -9.75 0.74 -5.52
N ILE A 312 -8.66 1.45 -5.24
CA ILE A 312 -7.36 0.87 -4.89
C ILE A 312 -7.02 1.28 -3.45
N VAL A 313 -6.67 0.30 -2.64
CA VAL A 313 -6.18 0.46 -1.27
C VAL A 313 -4.77 -0.12 -1.21
N ALA A 314 -3.82 0.65 -0.70
CA ALA A 314 -2.44 0.18 -0.59
C ALA A 314 -1.80 0.50 0.77
N SER A 315 -0.77 -0.29 1.12
CA SER A 315 -0.09 -0.23 2.41
C SER A 315 0.81 0.99 2.54
N ALA A 316 0.73 1.70 3.67
CA ALA A 316 1.58 2.87 3.95
C ALA A 316 3.08 2.53 3.94
N GLY A 317 3.44 1.28 4.24
CA GLY A 317 4.80 0.82 4.46
C GLY A 317 5.14 0.65 5.94
N ASN A 318 6.29 0.01 6.23
CA ASN A 318 6.68 -0.32 7.61
C ASN A 318 8.03 0.30 8.01
N ALA A 319 8.27 1.50 7.54
CA ALA A 319 9.48 2.26 7.83
C ALA A 319 9.30 3.34 8.93
N GLY A 320 8.15 3.34 9.64
CA GLY A 320 7.80 4.34 10.64
C GLY A 320 8.71 4.41 11.88
N HIS A 321 9.56 3.40 12.09
CA HIS A 321 10.59 3.36 13.13
C HIS A 321 12.01 3.60 12.58
N GLN A 322 12.13 3.87 11.28
CA GLN A 322 13.42 4.09 10.62
C GLN A 322 13.58 5.57 10.28
N VAL A 323 14.82 6.06 10.30
CA VAL A 323 15.11 7.41 9.82
C VAL A 323 14.99 7.44 8.31
N ALA A 324 14.01 8.19 7.82
CA ALA A 324 13.77 8.41 6.40
C ALA A 324 14.15 9.83 5.97
N HIS A 325 14.26 10.76 6.91
CA HIS A 325 14.49 12.16 6.67
C HIS A 325 15.44 12.72 7.73
N VAL A 326 16.46 13.49 7.32
CA VAL A 326 17.42 14.17 8.19
C VAL A 326 17.47 15.63 7.78
N VAL A 327 17.36 16.54 8.76
CA VAL A 327 17.45 17.99 8.54
C VAL A 327 18.72 18.54 9.17
N LYS A 328 19.57 19.18 8.38
CA LYS A 328 20.62 20.06 8.84
C LYS A 328 20.10 21.50 8.82
N PRO A 329 19.81 22.12 9.96
CA PRO A 329 19.23 23.47 10.00
C PRO A 329 20.26 24.56 9.61
N VAL A 330 19.74 25.74 9.29
CA VAL A 330 20.56 26.97 9.17
C VAL A 330 21.24 27.24 10.51
N GLY A 331 22.50 27.71 10.47
CA GLY A 331 23.31 28.01 11.66
C GLY A 331 24.14 26.82 12.17
N MET A 332 23.89 25.60 11.64
CA MET A 332 24.75 24.44 11.89
C MET A 332 25.78 24.32 10.78
N GLU A 333 27.07 24.20 11.14
CA GLU A 333 28.16 24.08 10.15
C GLU A 333 28.05 22.78 9.36
N SER A 334 27.82 21.66 10.05
CA SER A 334 27.70 20.34 9.41
C SER A 334 26.81 19.37 10.21
N ALA A 335 26.19 18.41 9.50
CA ALA A 335 25.54 17.26 10.09
C ALA A 335 26.05 15.98 9.41
N ARG A 336 26.49 14.99 10.20
CA ARG A 336 26.98 13.72 9.70
C ARG A 336 25.88 12.68 9.70
N VAL A 337 25.78 11.94 8.59
CA VAL A 337 24.83 10.84 8.40
C VAL A 337 25.59 9.63 7.83
N ALA A 338 25.49 8.46 8.43
CA ALA A 338 26.00 7.23 7.82
C ALA A 338 24.93 6.62 6.90
N LEU A 339 25.36 6.18 5.71
CA LEU A 339 24.59 5.42 4.75
C LEU A 339 24.99 3.94 4.84
N ILE A 340 24.05 3.09 5.22
CA ILE A 340 24.24 1.64 5.36
C ILE A 340 23.21 0.93 4.47
N SER A 341 23.61 -0.13 3.76
CA SER A 341 22.73 -0.90 2.90
C SER A 341 22.92 -2.39 3.12
N GLY A 342 21.83 -3.16 3.00
CA GLY A 342 21.89 -4.64 2.95
C GLY A 342 22.51 -5.16 1.65
N GLY A 343 22.57 -4.36 0.59
CA GLY A 343 23.13 -4.66 -0.74
C GLY A 343 24.50 -4.03 -0.98
N SER A 344 24.95 -4.06 -2.22
CA SER A 344 26.21 -3.45 -2.68
C SER A 344 26.11 -1.96 -2.97
N SER A 345 24.93 -1.36 -2.90
CA SER A 345 24.72 0.08 -3.09
C SER A 345 23.63 0.61 -2.17
N GLY A 346 23.71 1.91 -1.89
CA GLY A 346 22.68 2.70 -1.26
C GLY A 346 22.51 4.02 -2.00
N TYR A 347 21.35 4.67 -1.87
CA TYR A 347 21.14 5.98 -2.49
C TYR A 347 20.28 6.87 -1.59
N PHE A 348 20.47 8.17 -1.75
CA PHE A 348 19.74 9.21 -1.05
C PHE A 348 19.62 10.45 -1.92
N SER A 349 18.72 11.36 -1.52
CA SER A 349 18.57 12.67 -2.14
C SER A 349 18.82 13.77 -1.11
N VAL A 350 19.48 14.85 -1.51
CA VAL A 350 19.61 16.08 -0.70
C VAL A 350 18.87 17.19 -1.41
N LYS A 351 17.94 17.80 -0.71
CA LYS A 351 17.10 18.91 -1.20
C LYS A 351 17.47 20.21 -0.50
N THR A 352 17.50 21.32 -1.26
CA THR A 352 17.77 22.65 -0.75
C THR A 352 17.31 23.73 -1.74
N THR A 353 17.27 24.99 -1.27
CA THR A 353 16.99 26.18 -2.10
C THR A 353 18.24 27.00 -2.39
N SER A 354 19.44 26.52 -2.05
CA SER A 354 20.70 27.24 -2.16
C SER A 354 21.80 26.38 -2.78
N ASP A 355 22.77 27.02 -3.44
CA ASP A 355 23.95 26.36 -3.98
C ASP A 355 25.17 26.43 -3.03
N ASP A 356 25.04 27.11 -1.90
CA ASP A 356 26.14 27.34 -0.94
C ASP A 356 26.24 26.19 0.07
N TYR A 357 26.50 24.99 -0.46
CA TYR A 357 26.70 23.79 0.36
C TYR A 357 27.68 22.80 -0.27
N MET A 358 28.09 21.81 0.51
CA MET A 358 28.95 20.71 0.09
C MET A 358 28.51 19.41 0.74
N LEU A 359 28.70 18.29 0.04
CA LEU A 359 28.60 16.94 0.57
C LEU A 359 30.01 16.37 0.68
N ASP A 360 30.48 16.11 1.90
CA ASP A 360 31.79 15.54 2.15
C ASP A 360 31.62 14.06 2.57
N PHE A 361 32.05 13.18 1.69
CA PHE A 361 31.93 11.74 1.94
C PHE A 361 33.17 11.24 2.69
N VAL A 362 32.95 10.47 3.73
CA VAL A 362 33.97 9.68 4.40
C VAL A 362 33.68 8.20 4.12
N LEU A 363 34.42 7.63 3.18
CA LEU A 363 34.28 6.24 2.77
C LEU A 363 35.16 5.37 3.66
N TYR A 364 34.57 4.34 4.24
CA TYR A 364 35.23 3.41 5.15
C TYR A 364 35.49 2.07 4.44
N GLY A 365 36.68 1.52 4.66
CA GLY A 365 37.12 0.24 4.10
C GLY A 365 37.73 -0.67 5.16
N PRO A 366 38.27 -1.85 4.74
CA PRO A 366 38.91 -2.81 5.65
C PRO A 366 40.07 -2.18 6.41
N ASP A 367 40.35 -2.76 7.59
CA ASP A 367 41.48 -2.36 8.44
C ASP A 367 41.47 -0.88 8.85
N ASN A 368 40.27 -0.30 9.03
CA ASN A 368 40.08 1.13 9.30
C ASN A 368 40.59 2.09 8.19
N ALA A 369 40.80 1.56 6.98
CA ALA A 369 41.08 2.41 5.84
C ALA A 369 39.92 3.40 5.63
N ARG A 370 40.24 4.65 5.39
CA ARG A 370 39.25 5.68 5.07
C ARG A 370 39.76 6.64 4.02
N GLN A 371 38.86 7.15 3.19
CA GLN A 371 39.16 8.18 2.21
C GLN A 371 38.04 9.21 2.20
N THR A 372 38.38 10.49 2.05
CA THR A 372 37.40 11.55 1.88
C THR A 372 37.21 11.85 0.39
N TYR A 373 35.97 12.19 0.04
CA TYR A 373 35.60 12.63 -1.30
C TYR A 373 34.63 13.82 -1.18
N LEU A 374 35.01 14.94 -1.76
CA LEU A 374 34.25 16.18 -1.72
C LEU A 374 33.37 16.31 -2.98
N LEU A 375 32.08 16.40 -2.79
CA LEU A 375 31.11 16.67 -3.83
C LEU A 375 30.56 18.09 -3.65
N ARG A 376 30.79 18.96 -4.62
CA ARG A 376 30.13 20.26 -4.69
C ARG A 376 29.03 20.23 -5.76
N PRO A 377 27.86 20.78 -5.52
CA PRO A 377 26.79 20.83 -6.51
C PRO A 377 27.20 21.44 -7.85
N VAL A 378 28.08 22.46 -7.81
CA VAL A 378 28.62 23.12 -8.99
C VAL A 378 29.42 22.16 -9.89
N ASP A 379 30.09 21.16 -9.33
CA ASP A 379 30.88 20.19 -10.11
C ASP A 379 29.96 19.29 -10.99
N ILE A 380 28.72 19.09 -10.57
CA ILE A 380 27.70 18.38 -11.35
C ILE A 380 27.14 19.29 -12.45
N TYR A 381 26.94 20.59 -12.13
CA TYR A 381 26.34 21.56 -13.05
C TYR A 381 27.24 21.88 -14.25
N LEU A 382 28.57 21.82 -14.06
CA LEU A 382 29.54 22.06 -15.13
C LEU A 382 29.58 20.93 -16.16
N ARG A 383 28.86 19.84 -15.93
CA ARG A 383 28.75 18.72 -16.88
C ARG A 383 27.51 18.86 -17.74
N SER A 384 27.65 18.65 -19.03
CA SER A 384 26.59 18.84 -20.04
C SER A 384 25.36 17.95 -19.82
N ASP A 385 25.45 16.90 -18.99
CA ASP A 385 24.41 15.94 -18.70
C ASP A 385 23.95 15.95 -17.23
N SER A 386 24.40 16.91 -16.43
CA SER A 386 24.11 17.04 -14.99
C SER A 386 24.40 15.73 -14.21
N LEU A 387 25.39 14.96 -14.67
CA LEU A 387 25.79 13.68 -14.12
C LEU A 387 27.27 13.68 -13.78
N LEU A 388 27.63 13.34 -12.54
CA LEU A 388 28.97 13.06 -12.08
C LEU A 388 29.08 11.58 -11.75
N THR A 389 30.11 10.91 -12.26
CA THR A 389 30.47 9.54 -11.89
C THR A 389 31.93 9.48 -11.55
N ASP A 390 32.27 8.92 -10.40
CA ASP A 390 33.64 8.75 -9.94
C ASP A 390 33.87 7.39 -9.31
N THR A 391 35.12 6.93 -9.28
CA THR A 391 35.52 5.67 -8.68
C THR A 391 36.73 5.94 -7.79
N LEU A 392 36.65 5.51 -6.53
CA LEU A 392 37.70 5.64 -5.54
C LEU A 392 38.07 4.25 -5.01
N GLU A 393 39.32 4.12 -4.58
CA GLU A 393 39.82 2.89 -3.97
C GLU A 393 40.12 3.11 -2.50
N VAL A 394 39.46 2.37 -1.59
CA VAL A 394 39.62 2.50 -0.15
C VAL A 394 40.02 1.14 0.42
N GLY A 395 41.29 1.05 0.88
CA GLY A 395 41.81 -0.23 1.40
C GLY A 395 41.79 -1.36 0.38
N GLY A 396 42.02 -1.09 -0.91
CA GLY A 396 42.00 -2.07 -1.99
C GLY A 396 40.57 -2.46 -2.42
N LYS A 397 39.58 -1.63 -2.11
CA LYS A 397 38.15 -1.83 -2.48
C LYS A 397 37.63 -0.66 -3.26
N PRO A 398 36.93 -0.87 -4.38
CA PRO A 398 36.33 0.19 -5.15
C PRO A 398 35.06 0.71 -4.49
N TYR A 399 34.93 2.04 -4.48
CA TYR A 399 33.70 2.76 -4.25
C TYR A 399 33.30 3.48 -5.54
N TYR A 400 32.04 3.40 -5.91
CA TYR A 400 31.45 4.06 -7.05
C TYR A 400 30.49 5.14 -6.53
N ILE A 401 30.73 6.41 -6.90
CA ILE A 401 29.85 7.52 -6.56
C ILE A 401 29.26 8.04 -7.86
N THR A 402 27.94 8.06 -7.93
CA THR A 402 27.19 8.69 -9.01
C THR A 402 26.31 9.76 -8.40
N ALA A 403 26.44 10.99 -8.88
CA ALA A 403 25.62 12.10 -8.42
C ALA A 403 24.93 12.79 -9.61
N THR A 404 23.66 13.08 -9.47
CA THR A 404 22.87 13.85 -10.44
C THR A 404 22.20 15.01 -9.74
N ARG A 405 22.07 16.14 -10.46
CA ARG A 405 21.39 17.33 -9.96
C ARG A 405 20.24 17.71 -10.88
N TYR A 406 19.12 18.11 -10.28
CA TYR A 406 17.91 18.49 -10.99
C TYR A 406 17.00 19.33 -10.09
N PRO A 407 16.11 20.20 -10.65
CA PRO A 407 15.06 20.83 -9.87
C PRO A 407 14.05 19.78 -9.36
N SER A 408 13.53 19.97 -8.16
CA SER A 408 12.48 19.10 -7.61
C SER A 408 11.25 19.07 -8.53
N TYR A 409 10.72 17.87 -8.77
CA TYR A 409 9.46 17.71 -9.51
C TYR A 409 8.29 18.41 -8.79
N TYR A 410 8.32 18.44 -7.46
CA TYR A 410 7.25 18.98 -6.63
C TYR A 410 7.34 20.50 -6.42
N ASN A 411 8.55 21.07 -6.50
CA ASN A 411 8.77 22.51 -6.36
C ASN A 411 10.01 22.94 -7.15
N ALA A 412 9.80 23.63 -8.25
CA ALA A 412 10.88 24.06 -9.14
C ALA A 412 11.88 25.06 -8.50
N ALA A 413 11.57 25.66 -7.35
CA ALA A 413 12.49 26.50 -6.59
C ALA A 413 13.47 25.69 -5.74
N GLU A 414 13.26 24.40 -5.59
CA GLU A 414 14.12 23.48 -4.84
C GLU A 414 15.02 22.69 -5.80
N GLU A 415 16.30 22.65 -5.46
CA GLU A 415 17.30 21.82 -6.14
C GLU A 415 17.50 20.52 -5.37
N VAL A 416 17.63 19.43 -6.09
CA VAL A 416 17.88 18.11 -5.55
C VAL A 416 19.17 17.55 -6.12
N VAL A 417 20.04 17.06 -5.24
CA VAL A 417 21.18 16.21 -5.60
C VAL A 417 20.88 14.78 -5.16
N GLU A 418 20.75 13.89 -6.10
CA GLU A 418 20.61 12.46 -5.87
C GLU A 418 21.99 11.80 -5.97
N VAL A 419 22.33 11.00 -4.97
CA VAL A 419 23.62 10.33 -4.89
C VAL A 419 23.43 8.84 -4.71
N ILE A 420 24.11 8.07 -5.55
CA ILE A 420 24.25 6.61 -5.40
C ILE A 420 25.67 6.34 -4.96
N VAL A 421 25.84 5.59 -3.88
CA VAL A 421 27.11 5.07 -3.42
C VAL A 421 27.10 3.56 -3.55
N GLY A 422 28.03 3.01 -4.29
CA GLY A 422 28.13 1.57 -4.52
C GLY A 422 29.54 1.05 -4.23
N THR A 423 29.65 -0.27 -4.04
CA THR A 423 30.90 -1.01 -3.88
C THR A 423 30.77 -2.40 -4.53
N ASP A 424 31.86 -3.14 -4.66
CA ASP A 424 31.87 -4.51 -5.16
C ASP A 424 31.39 -5.54 -4.11
N LYS A 425 31.06 -5.09 -2.89
CA LYS A 425 30.58 -5.91 -1.78
C LYS A 425 29.35 -5.29 -1.12
N ARG A 426 28.95 -5.84 0.03
CA ARG A 426 27.87 -5.30 0.83
C ARG A 426 28.29 -3.97 1.49
N LEU A 427 27.49 -2.92 1.30
CA LEU A 427 27.63 -1.65 2.00
C LEU A 427 27.04 -1.79 3.42
N GLY A 428 27.84 -2.26 4.38
CA GLY A 428 27.42 -2.63 5.73
C GLY A 428 28.28 -1.98 6.82
N LEU A 429 28.25 -2.55 8.02
CA LEU A 429 28.95 -1.97 9.18
C LEU A 429 30.47 -1.81 9.01
N ASP A 430 31.10 -2.69 8.22
CA ASP A 430 32.56 -2.64 7.95
C ASP A 430 32.90 -1.81 6.71
N TYR A 431 31.89 -1.49 5.90
CA TYR A 431 31.99 -0.74 4.65
C TYR A 431 30.78 0.15 4.51
N TYR A 432 30.88 1.40 4.96
CA TYR A 432 29.79 2.37 4.86
C TYR A 432 30.29 3.73 4.40
N ALA A 433 29.40 4.54 3.94
CA ALA A 433 29.68 5.92 3.61
C ALA A 433 29.13 6.84 4.70
N GLY A 434 30.00 7.62 5.36
CA GLY A 434 29.57 8.78 6.11
C GLY A 434 29.41 9.96 5.14
N VAL A 435 28.35 10.73 5.29
CA VAL A 435 28.06 11.93 4.49
C VAL A 435 27.94 13.11 5.44
N ASP A 436 28.84 14.08 5.32
CA ASP A 436 28.72 15.35 6.02
C ASP A 436 27.96 16.35 5.13
N LEU A 437 26.78 16.72 5.57
CA LEU A 437 25.99 17.81 5.00
C LEU A 437 26.59 19.14 5.51
N LYS A 438 27.25 19.94 4.67
CA LYS A 438 27.97 21.14 5.07
C LYS A 438 27.40 22.41 4.45
N GLY A 439 27.33 23.49 5.25
CA GLY A 439 26.91 24.83 4.84
C GLY A 439 26.20 25.55 5.97
N GLU A 440 26.86 26.59 6.57
CA GLU A 440 26.34 27.27 7.76
C GLU A 440 25.04 28.04 7.50
N ASN A 441 24.91 28.64 6.32
CA ASN A 441 23.81 29.55 5.99
C ASN A 441 22.69 28.88 5.18
N VAL A 442 22.69 27.55 5.08
CA VAL A 442 21.75 26.78 4.27
C VAL A 442 21.12 25.65 5.09
N GLU A 443 19.83 25.44 4.89
CA GLU A 443 19.16 24.24 5.33
C GLU A 443 19.32 23.15 4.27
N LEU A 444 19.70 21.95 4.72
CA LEU A 444 19.81 20.76 3.89
C LEU A 444 18.89 19.67 4.42
N GLU A 445 18.04 19.17 3.57
CA GLU A 445 17.18 18.05 3.88
C GLU A 445 17.66 16.82 3.11
N MET A 446 18.06 15.77 3.85
CA MET A 446 18.47 14.48 3.27
C MET A 446 17.36 13.45 3.41
N PHE A 447 17.01 12.79 2.32
CA PHE A 447 15.94 11.81 2.23
C PHE A 447 16.50 10.46 1.84
N ARG A 448 15.97 9.41 2.49
CA ARG A 448 16.32 8.03 2.19
C ARG A 448 15.70 7.60 0.86
N GLY A 449 16.53 7.10 -0.04
CA GLY A 449 16.06 6.40 -1.24
C GLY A 449 16.24 4.89 -1.14
N GLY A 450 17.45 4.42 -0.80
CA GLY A 450 17.76 3.00 -0.61
C GLY A 450 18.87 2.78 0.41
N GLY A 451 18.68 1.83 1.33
CA GLY A 451 19.51 1.63 2.51
C GLY A 451 18.93 2.34 3.73
N TYR A 452 19.76 2.57 4.74
CA TYR A 452 19.41 3.17 6.02
C TYR A 452 20.24 4.41 6.26
N LEU A 453 19.59 5.49 6.72
CA LEU A 453 20.24 6.71 7.18
C LEU A 453 20.42 6.61 8.70
N VAL A 454 21.64 6.84 9.17
CA VAL A 454 21.98 6.84 10.60
C VAL A 454 22.66 8.17 10.91
N PRO A 455 21.92 9.21 11.34
CA PRO A 455 22.53 10.48 11.73
C PRO A 455 23.35 10.32 13.01
N GLU A 456 24.49 11.01 13.11
CA GLU A 456 25.32 11.03 14.32
C GLU A 456 24.58 11.73 15.49
N ASP A 457 23.85 12.80 15.16
CA ASP A 457 22.89 13.44 16.07
C ASP A 457 21.48 12.94 15.73
N GLU A 458 20.96 12.02 16.54
CA GLU A 458 19.65 11.41 16.35
C GLU A 458 18.50 12.43 16.31
N SER A 459 18.67 13.60 16.96
CA SER A 459 17.64 14.66 16.97
C SER A 459 17.38 15.31 15.62
N LEU A 460 18.32 15.14 14.66
CA LEU A 460 18.19 15.64 13.29
C LEU A 460 17.39 14.68 12.39
N GLY A 461 17.18 13.44 12.84
CA GLY A 461 16.52 12.38 12.11
C GLY A 461 15.03 12.26 12.42
N SER A 462 14.23 11.89 11.44
CA SER A 462 12.81 11.55 11.61
C SER A 462 12.37 10.45 10.68
N SER A 463 11.22 9.81 10.99
CA SER A 463 10.56 8.87 10.09
C SER A 463 9.59 9.55 9.12
N ALA A 464 9.50 10.88 9.10
CA ALA A 464 8.69 11.63 8.14
C ALA A 464 9.06 11.25 6.69
N TYR A 465 8.09 11.37 5.77
CA TYR A 465 8.26 11.01 4.35
C TYR A 465 8.56 9.52 4.11
N SER A 466 8.12 8.65 5.02
CA SER A 466 8.33 7.20 4.90
C SER A 466 7.18 6.45 4.20
N ILE A 467 6.14 7.15 3.74
CA ILE A 467 5.04 6.54 2.96
C ILE A 467 5.60 5.96 1.66
N HIS A 468 5.20 4.74 1.35
CA HIS A 468 5.61 4.06 0.12
C HIS A 468 4.74 4.47 -1.09
N SER A 469 5.28 4.35 -2.29
CA SER A 469 4.52 4.32 -3.55
C SER A 469 4.05 2.87 -3.79
N PRO A 470 2.80 2.61 -4.27
CA PRO A 470 1.85 3.60 -4.79
C PRO A 470 0.90 4.23 -3.76
N SER A 471 1.03 3.93 -2.47
CA SER A 471 0.15 4.49 -1.42
C SER A 471 0.19 6.01 -1.34
N SER A 472 1.33 6.60 -1.70
CA SER A 472 1.52 8.05 -1.83
C SER A 472 0.73 8.68 -2.97
N ALA A 473 0.23 7.90 -3.95
CA ALA A 473 -0.57 8.42 -5.07
C ALA A 473 -1.89 9.06 -4.58
N PRO A 474 -2.34 10.18 -5.22
CA PRO A 474 -3.63 10.80 -4.89
C PRO A 474 -4.83 9.87 -5.08
N ALA A 475 -4.79 9.02 -6.12
CA ALA A 475 -5.87 8.10 -6.50
C ALA A 475 -6.00 6.89 -5.56
N VAL A 476 -4.99 6.58 -4.75
CA VAL A 476 -4.90 5.40 -3.90
C VAL A 476 -5.25 5.75 -2.46
N ILE A 477 -6.02 4.90 -1.80
CA ILE A 477 -6.29 5.01 -0.36
C ILE A 477 -5.13 4.34 0.39
N CYS A 478 -4.37 5.15 1.12
CA CYS A 478 -3.23 4.73 1.91
C CYS A 478 -3.66 4.27 3.30
N THR A 479 -3.34 3.05 3.68
CA THR A 479 -3.70 2.48 4.98
C THR A 479 -2.48 2.29 5.87
N GLY A 480 -2.49 2.92 7.06
CA GLY A 480 -1.55 2.69 8.14
C GLY A 480 -2.03 1.60 9.11
N ALA A 481 -1.15 1.16 10.01
CA ALA A 481 -1.42 0.07 10.95
C ALA A 481 -1.60 0.55 12.39
N THR A 482 -2.63 0.02 13.08
CA THR A 482 -2.87 0.15 14.51
C THR A 482 -2.68 -1.18 15.24
N GLY A 483 -2.38 -1.11 16.55
CA GLY A 483 -2.20 -2.25 17.42
C GLY A 483 -3.33 -2.40 18.45
N TYR A 484 -3.77 -3.66 18.65
CA TYR A 484 -4.72 -4.04 19.70
C TYR A 484 -4.28 -5.29 20.44
N ARG A 485 -3.93 -6.34 19.68
CA ARG A 485 -3.45 -7.59 20.26
C ARG A 485 -1.95 -7.47 20.54
N THR A 486 -1.58 -7.60 21.80
CA THR A 486 -0.18 -7.51 22.25
C THR A 486 0.44 -8.87 22.53
N GLN A 487 -0.36 -9.94 22.51
CA GLN A 487 0.06 -11.31 22.76
C GLN A 487 -0.93 -12.32 22.17
N TYR A 488 -0.46 -13.53 21.90
CA TYR A 488 -1.28 -14.68 21.48
C TYR A 488 -0.62 -15.98 21.94
N VAL A 489 -1.39 -17.07 21.93
CA VAL A 489 -0.88 -18.43 22.20
C VAL A 489 -0.76 -19.15 20.88
N ASN A 490 0.40 -19.77 20.61
CA ASN A 490 0.62 -20.53 19.39
C ASN A 490 0.04 -21.96 19.48
N TYR A 491 0.08 -22.69 18.36
CA TYR A 491 -0.41 -24.07 18.26
C TYR A 491 0.27 -25.07 19.19
N LYS A 492 1.47 -24.74 19.71
CA LYS A 492 2.21 -25.54 20.70
C LYS A 492 1.80 -25.22 22.14
N GLY A 493 1.03 -24.17 22.37
CA GLY A 493 0.62 -23.67 23.68
C GLY A 493 1.58 -22.63 24.27
N ASP A 494 2.54 -22.13 23.50
CA ASP A 494 3.49 -21.11 23.93
C ASP A 494 2.91 -19.70 23.82
N LEU A 495 3.13 -18.88 24.86
CA LEU A 495 2.70 -17.48 24.85
C LEU A 495 3.74 -16.62 24.11
N HIS A 496 3.31 -16.00 23.03
CA HIS A 496 4.07 -15.02 22.28
C HIS A 496 3.63 -13.61 22.65
N VAL A 497 4.59 -12.74 22.98
CA VAL A 497 4.35 -11.32 23.29
C VAL A 497 5.02 -10.47 22.21
N TYR A 498 4.20 -9.74 21.45
CA TYR A 498 4.67 -8.80 20.44
C TYR A 498 3.80 -7.53 20.51
N ASN A 499 4.29 -6.55 21.28
CA ASN A 499 3.59 -5.29 21.50
C ASN A 499 4.18 -4.17 20.61
N LYS A 500 3.42 -3.74 19.63
CA LYS A 500 3.75 -2.65 18.69
C LYS A 500 2.68 -1.56 18.68
N GLY A 501 1.98 -1.40 19.78
CA GLY A 501 0.86 -0.52 20.00
C GLY A 501 -0.32 -1.26 20.63
N SER A 502 -1.18 -0.57 21.34
CA SER A 502 -2.35 -1.12 22.01
C SER A 502 -3.54 -0.16 21.92
N ASN A 503 -4.76 -0.68 22.03
CA ASN A 503 -5.99 0.12 22.09
C ASN A 503 -6.19 1.09 20.89
N GLY A 504 -5.70 0.74 19.71
CA GLY A 504 -5.80 1.60 18.51
C GLY A 504 -4.61 2.56 18.34
N GLU A 505 -3.59 2.45 19.16
CA GLU A 505 -2.34 3.16 18.97
C GLU A 505 -1.70 2.77 17.63
N ARG A 506 -1.10 3.74 16.93
CA ARG A 506 -0.33 3.47 15.71
C ARG A 506 0.81 2.50 16.03
N SER A 507 0.90 1.43 15.27
CA SER A 507 2.04 0.53 15.36
C SER A 507 3.33 1.26 14.99
N ASP A 508 4.40 1.09 15.78
CA ASP A 508 5.65 1.85 15.65
C ASP A 508 6.27 1.76 14.25
N TYR A 509 6.12 0.62 13.60
CA TYR A 509 6.60 0.38 12.24
C TYR A 509 5.77 1.10 11.16
N SER A 510 4.50 1.44 11.42
CA SER A 510 3.63 2.05 10.40
C SER A 510 4.22 3.34 9.86
N SER A 511 4.50 3.39 8.57
CA SER A 511 5.04 4.57 7.89
C SER A 511 4.17 5.80 8.05
N VAL A 512 4.79 6.97 8.01
CA VAL A 512 4.15 8.26 8.27
C VAL A 512 4.44 9.26 7.15
N GLY A 513 3.51 10.18 6.96
CA GLY A 513 3.62 11.29 6.03
C GLY A 513 4.56 12.42 6.50
N PRO A 514 4.50 13.56 5.81
CA PRO A 514 3.70 13.82 4.62
C PRO A 514 4.28 13.15 3.36
N THR A 515 3.58 13.27 2.22
CA THR A 515 4.17 13.03 0.90
C THR A 515 5.07 14.20 0.48
N PHE A 516 5.91 14.02 -0.55
CA PHE A 516 6.81 15.08 -1.02
C PHE A 516 6.13 16.32 -1.59
N ASP A 517 4.87 16.20 -1.98
CA ASP A 517 3.99 17.31 -2.35
C ASP A 517 3.15 17.87 -1.17
N GLY A 518 3.48 17.46 0.06
CA GLY A 518 2.91 18.00 1.31
C GLY A 518 1.54 17.46 1.68
N ARG A 519 1.00 16.45 0.96
CA ARG A 519 -0.29 15.85 1.32
C ARG A 519 -0.15 15.00 2.59
N VAL A 520 -1.18 15.04 3.43
CA VAL A 520 -1.30 14.15 4.58
C VAL A 520 -1.51 12.71 4.10
N LYS A 521 -0.71 11.81 4.60
CA LYS A 521 -0.82 10.36 4.51
C LYS A 521 -0.34 9.73 5.83
N PRO A 522 -0.84 8.55 6.25
CA PRO A 522 -1.85 7.73 5.56
C PRO A 522 -3.21 8.44 5.46
N ASP A 523 -4.13 7.94 4.63
CA ASP A 523 -5.51 8.44 4.59
C ASP A 523 -6.30 7.91 5.79
N VAL A 524 -6.08 6.64 6.15
CA VAL A 524 -6.85 5.93 7.17
C VAL A 524 -5.97 4.88 7.85
N MET A 525 -6.32 4.51 9.08
CA MET A 525 -5.71 3.42 9.82
C MET A 525 -6.64 2.20 9.83
N ALA A 526 -6.04 1.02 9.99
CA ALA A 526 -6.76 -0.20 10.32
C ALA A 526 -5.87 -1.12 11.19
N PRO A 527 -6.43 -2.07 11.94
CA PRO A 527 -5.63 -3.02 12.71
C PRO A 527 -4.64 -3.77 11.83
N GLY A 528 -3.38 -3.81 12.24
CA GLY A 528 -2.27 -4.40 11.50
C GLY A 528 -1.24 -5.14 12.39
N THR A 529 -1.47 -5.32 13.70
CA THR A 529 -0.55 -6.02 14.59
C THR A 529 -1.15 -7.28 15.18
N ASN A 530 -0.42 -8.40 15.11
CA ASN A 530 -0.81 -9.73 15.57
C ASN A 530 -2.17 -10.16 15.02
N ILE A 531 -2.33 -10.06 13.72
CA ILE A 531 -3.54 -10.42 13.03
C ILE A 531 -3.51 -11.90 12.67
N ILE A 532 -4.61 -12.61 12.91
CA ILE A 532 -4.71 -14.04 12.63
C ILE A 532 -5.47 -14.24 11.33
N SER A 533 -4.86 -14.96 10.37
CA SER A 533 -5.45 -15.27 9.08
C SER A 533 -4.92 -16.58 8.51
N SER A 534 -5.43 -16.98 7.34
CA SER A 534 -5.04 -18.21 6.63
C SER A 534 -3.56 -18.24 6.28
N TYR A 535 -2.94 -19.42 6.37
CA TYR A 535 -1.52 -19.64 6.06
C TYR A 535 -1.34 -20.82 5.12
N SER A 536 -0.40 -20.71 4.17
CA SER A 536 -0.27 -21.65 3.06
C SER A 536 0.16 -23.02 3.50
N SER A 537 -0.60 -24.06 3.10
CA SER A 537 -0.24 -25.47 3.30
C SER A 537 1.05 -25.85 2.57
N TYR A 538 1.34 -25.21 1.44
CA TYR A 538 2.57 -25.43 0.66
C TYR A 538 3.79 -24.87 1.37
N TYR A 539 3.65 -23.73 2.05
CA TYR A 539 4.71 -23.17 2.87
C TYR A 539 5.04 -24.05 4.07
N LEU A 540 4.03 -24.54 4.79
CA LEU A 540 4.22 -25.47 5.91
C LEU A 540 4.94 -26.75 5.48
N GLU A 541 4.63 -27.26 4.28
CA GLU A 541 5.27 -28.45 3.73
C GLU A 541 6.72 -28.19 3.29
N ALA A 542 6.98 -27.05 2.64
CA ALA A 542 8.30 -26.73 2.08
C ALA A 542 9.29 -26.21 3.14
N CYS A 543 8.81 -25.51 4.16
CA CYS A 543 9.59 -24.79 5.16
C CYS A 543 9.20 -25.13 6.61
N PRO A 544 9.13 -26.44 7.00
CA PRO A 544 8.58 -26.85 8.29
C PRO A 544 9.35 -26.32 9.52
N ASP A 545 10.58 -25.91 9.34
CA ASP A 545 11.45 -25.36 10.38
C ASP A 545 11.59 -23.82 10.31
N ALA A 546 10.77 -23.16 9.52
CA ALA A 546 10.80 -21.69 9.41
C ALA A 546 10.34 -21.04 10.72
N SER A 547 11.01 -19.94 11.10
CA SER A 547 10.77 -19.30 12.40
C SER A 547 9.39 -18.64 12.51
N ASP A 548 8.76 -18.27 11.41
CA ASP A 548 7.44 -17.66 11.36
C ASP A 548 6.30 -18.67 11.59
N ILE A 549 6.54 -19.98 11.43
CA ILE A 549 5.62 -21.06 11.84
C ILE A 549 5.39 -21.05 13.37
N GLU A 550 6.33 -20.54 14.16
CA GLU A 550 6.12 -20.34 15.60
C GLU A 550 4.97 -19.35 15.88
N SER A 551 4.57 -18.57 14.88
CA SER A 551 3.42 -17.65 14.95
C SER A 551 2.10 -18.32 14.54
N ASP A 552 2.08 -19.60 14.16
CA ASP A 552 0.84 -20.32 13.92
C ASP A 552 0.06 -20.48 15.23
N VAL A 553 -1.21 -20.15 15.21
CA VAL A 553 -2.10 -20.27 16.38
C VAL A 553 -2.86 -21.61 16.37
N GLU A 554 -3.07 -22.18 15.19
CA GLU A 554 -3.78 -23.44 15.01
C GLU A 554 -3.38 -24.11 13.71
N HIS A 555 -3.23 -25.45 13.74
CA HIS A 555 -3.10 -26.31 12.57
C HIS A 555 -4.36 -27.15 12.41
N PHE A 556 -4.78 -27.37 11.17
CA PHE A 556 -5.96 -28.22 10.87
C PHE A 556 -5.80 -28.97 9.54
N GLU A 557 -6.53 -30.07 9.42
CA GLU A 557 -6.51 -30.92 8.22
C GLU A 557 -7.70 -30.64 7.31
N PHE A 558 -7.42 -30.49 6.01
CA PHE A 558 -8.47 -30.41 4.99
C PHE A 558 -7.99 -31.08 3.69
N ASN A 559 -8.80 -31.98 3.12
CA ASN A 559 -8.49 -32.70 1.88
C ASN A 559 -7.09 -33.37 1.85
N GLY A 560 -6.61 -33.84 3.02
CA GLY A 560 -5.33 -34.53 3.16
C GLY A 560 -4.09 -33.64 3.15
N ARG A 561 -4.28 -32.32 3.38
CA ARG A 561 -3.19 -31.35 3.59
C ARG A 561 -3.37 -30.63 4.92
N THR A 562 -2.26 -30.27 5.54
CA THR A 562 -2.26 -29.47 6.77
C THR A 562 -2.22 -27.98 6.41
N TYR A 563 -3.12 -27.20 6.97
CA TYR A 563 -3.20 -25.76 6.86
C TYR A 563 -3.02 -25.13 8.24
N ALA A 564 -2.76 -23.83 8.28
CA ALA A 564 -2.66 -23.11 9.54
C ALA A 564 -3.44 -21.78 9.54
N TRP A 565 -3.71 -21.34 10.76
CA TRP A 565 -4.02 -19.95 11.07
C TRP A 565 -2.80 -19.36 11.73
N ASN A 566 -2.24 -18.29 11.13
CA ASN A 566 -0.98 -17.69 11.56
C ASN A 566 -1.20 -16.24 12.01
N SER A 567 -0.43 -15.79 13.01
CA SER A 567 -0.43 -14.42 13.52
C SER A 567 0.73 -13.62 12.93
N ASN A 568 0.41 -12.54 12.22
CA ASN A 568 1.40 -11.70 11.57
C ASN A 568 1.20 -10.19 11.84
N SER A 569 2.16 -9.32 11.43
CA SER A 569 2.12 -7.87 11.72
C SER A 569 2.72 -7.02 10.60
N GLY A 570 2.02 -5.96 10.20
CA GLY A 570 2.44 -5.02 9.15
C GLY A 570 1.30 -4.17 8.59
N THR A 571 1.62 -3.12 7.85
CA THR A 571 0.62 -2.34 7.10
C THR A 571 0.00 -3.14 5.96
N SER A 572 0.66 -4.21 5.54
CA SER A 572 0.12 -5.16 4.57
C SER A 572 -1.15 -5.86 5.04
N MET A 573 -1.40 -5.93 6.34
CA MET A 573 -2.62 -6.52 6.90
C MET A 573 -3.69 -5.51 7.20
N SER A 574 -3.31 -4.32 7.62
CA SER A 574 -4.26 -3.22 7.72
C SER A 574 -4.91 -2.91 6.36
N THR A 575 -4.15 -3.04 5.28
CA THR A 575 -4.61 -2.78 3.91
C THR A 575 -5.77 -3.68 3.47
N PRO A 576 -5.67 -5.02 3.51
CA PRO A 576 -6.78 -5.90 3.14
C PRO A 576 -7.97 -5.78 4.09
N VAL A 577 -7.75 -5.46 5.37
CA VAL A 577 -8.83 -5.17 6.32
C VAL A 577 -9.60 -3.92 5.88
N ALA A 578 -8.90 -2.84 5.51
CA ALA A 578 -9.54 -1.64 4.97
C ALA A 578 -10.22 -1.89 3.62
N ALA A 579 -9.58 -2.64 2.72
CA ALA A 579 -10.16 -3.01 1.42
C ALA A 579 -11.44 -3.83 1.60
N GLY A 580 -11.45 -4.80 2.52
CA GLY A 580 -12.64 -5.58 2.84
C GLY A 580 -13.76 -4.74 3.45
N ALA A 581 -13.46 -3.75 4.31
CA ALA A 581 -14.45 -2.80 4.82
C ALA A 581 -15.06 -1.97 3.67
N ILE A 582 -14.25 -1.51 2.73
CA ILE A 582 -14.72 -0.79 1.54
C ILE A 582 -15.55 -1.72 0.64
N ALA A 583 -15.25 -3.02 0.56
CA ALA A 583 -16.09 -3.97 -0.16
C ALA A 583 -17.52 -4.07 0.43
N LEU A 584 -17.68 -3.97 1.76
CA LEU A 584 -19.02 -3.88 2.36
C LEU A 584 -19.75 -2.59 1.95
N TRP A 585 -19.02 -1.48 1.83
CA TRP A 585 -19.57 -0.21 1.38
C TRP A 585 -19.97 -0.25 -0.10
N LEU A 586 -19.17 -0.90 -0.95
CA LEU A 586 -19.49 -1.13 -2.37
C LEU A 586 -20.67 -2.11 -2.57
N GLU A 587 -20.91 -3.03 -1.63
CA GLU A 587 -22.15 -3.84 -1.62
C GLU A 587 -23.39 -2.95 -1.33
N ALA A 588 -23.24 -1.94 -0.48
CA ALA A 588 -24.31 -1.00 -0.14
C ALA A 588 -24.56 0.02 -1.27
N ASP A 589 -23.49 0.55 -1.86
CA ASP A 589 -23.53 1.43 -3.03
C ASP A 589 -22.41 1.08 -4.01
N PRO A 590 -22.73 0.39 -5.12
CA PRO A 590 -21.75 -0.05 -6.11
C PRO A 590 -21.15 1.09 -6.96
N THR A 591 -21.61 2.32 -6.79
CA THR A 591 -21.19 3.49 -7.58
C THR A 591 -20.20 4.40 -6.86
N LEU A 592 -19.85 4.10 -5.59
CA LEU A 592 -18.92 4.90 -4.83
C LEU A 592 -17.60 5.07 -5.58
N SER A 593 -17.19 6.32 -5.75
CA SER A 593 -15.85 6.68 -6.23
C SER A 593 -14.85 6.70 -5.07
N ARG A 594 -13.57 6.85 -5.40
CA ARG A 594 -12.52 7.06 -4.39
C ARG A 594 -12.84 8.23 -3.47
N ASP A 595 -13.34 9.34 -4.01
CA ASP A 595 -13.64 10.53 -3.24
C ASP A 595 -14.87 10.35 -2.33
N ASP A 596 -15.87 9.58 -2.78
CA ASP A 596 -17.01 9.19 -1.94
C ASP A 596 -16.56 8.31 -0.78
N VAL A 597 -15.69 7.32 -1.03
CA VAL A 597 -15.09 6.49 0.01
C VAL A 597 -14.28 7.33 1.00
N MET A 598 -13.51 8.31 0.51
CA MET A 598 -12.78 9.24 1.38
C MET A 598 -13.70 10.13 2.21
N GLU A 599 -14.87 10.49 1.68
CA GLU A 599 -15.87 11.22 2.47
C GLU A 599 -16.45 10.33 3.59
N VAL A 600 -16.77 9.07 3.29
CA VAL A 600 -17.18 8.11 4.32
C VAL A 600 -16.09 7.97 5.41
N ILE A 601 -14.82 7.80 5.03
CA ILE A 601 -13.69 7.72 5.96
C ILE A 601 -13.63 8.98 6.82
N ARG A 602 -13.72 10.16 6.22
CA ARG A 602 -13.66 11.46 6.91
C ARG A 602 -14.74 11.61 7.96
N GLN A 603 -15.94 11.13 7.69
CA GLN A 603 -17.11 11.28 8.55
C GLN A 603 -17.21 10.20 9.64
N THR A 604 -16.63 9.01 9.42
CA THR A 604 -16.95 7.84 10.26
C THR A 604 -15.76 7.23 10.97
N SER A 605 -14.51 7.58 10.60
CA SER A 605 -13.32 7.01 11.23
C SER A 605 -13.25 7.32 12.72
N ARG A 606 -12.78 6.33 13.48
CA ARG A 606 -12.56 6.46 14.93
C ARG A 606 -11.23 7.16 15.19
N ARG A 607 -11.24 8.14 16.07
CA ARG A 607 -10.03 8.84 16.50
C ARG A 607 -9.40 8.10 17.67
N TYR A 608 -8.11 7.85 17.61
CA TYR A 608 -7.35 7.23 18.68
C TYR A 608 -7.27 8.13 19.93
N ASP A 609 -6.97 9.40 19.68
CA ASP A 609 -6.83 10.42 20.72
C ASP A 609 -7.54 11.70 20.24
N GLU A 610 -8.59 12.09 20.94
CA GLU A 610 -9.39 13.28 20.63
C GLU A 610 -8.62 14.60 20.85
N SER A 611 -7.44 14.56 21.51
CA SER A 611 -6.58 15.73 21.66
C SER A 611 -5.73 16.04 20.43
N LEU A 612 -5.61 15.09 19.49
CA LEU A 612 -4.88 15.26 18.23
C LEU A 612 -5.76 15.94 17.17
N GLU A 613 -5.13 16.76 16.34
CA GLU A 613 -5.77 17.26 15.13
C GLU A 613 -5.87 16.17 14.07
N TYR A 614 -6.98 16.11 13.35
CA TYR A 614 -7.21 15.18 12.24
C TYR A 614 -7.69 15.94 10.99
N PRO A 615 -7.19 15.57 9.76
CA PRO A 615 -6.21 14.51 9.52
C PRO A 615 -4.79 14.93 9.93
N ASN A 616 -3.94 13.94 10.24
CA ASN A 616 -2.51 14.16 10.52
C ASN A 616 -1.64 13.05 9.89
N ASN A 617 -0.33 13.29 9.82
CA ASN A 617 0.62 12.41 9.15
C ASN A 617 0.87 11.06 9.85
N PHE A 618 0.28 10.83 11.04
CA PHE A 618 0.43 9.60 11.81
C PHE A 618 -0.80 8.70 11.74
N TYR A 619 -2.00 9.29 11.71
CA TYR A 619 -3.28 8.58 11.79
C TYR A 619 -4.23 8.86 10.62
N GLY A 620 -3.87 9.76 9.69
CA GLY A 620 -4.80 10.21 8.66
C GLY A 620 -6.07 10.80 9.26
N TYR A 621 -7.23 10.34 8.80
CA TYR A 621 -8.54 10.70 9.36
C TYR A 621 -8.94 9.88 10.60
N GLY A 622 -8.12 8.90 11.01
CA GLY A 622 -8.38 7.96 12.10
C GLY A 622 -8.50 6.52 11.61
N GLU A 623 -9.01 5.63 12.44
CA GLU A 623 -9.18 4.22 12.11
C GLU A 623 -10.52 3.95 11.42
N ILE A 624 -10.51 3.19 10.33
CA ILE A 624 -11.71 2.85 9.55
C ILE A 624 -12.76 2.16 10.43
N ASP A 625 -14.03 2.52 10.26
CA ASP A 625 -15.17 1.88 10.93
C ASP A 625 -16.15 1.37 9.87
N ALA A 626 -16.06 0.08 9.56
CA ALA A 626 -16.85 -0.55 8.51
C ALA A 626 -18.36 -0.41 8.74
N TYR A 627 -18.79 -0.53 10.01
CA TYR A 627 -20.20 -0.46 10.38
C TYR A 627 -20.75 0.96 10.33
N LYS A 628 -20.02 1.94 10.90
CA LYS A 628 -20.43 3.35 10.82
C LYS A 628 -20.44 3.86 9.38
N GLY A 629 -19.47 3.39 8.56
CA GLY A 629 -19.50 3.69 7.13
C GLY A 629 -20.76 3.20 6.44
N LEU A 630 -21.23 1.97 6.73
CA LEU A 630 -22.50 1.46 6.23
C LEU A 630 -23.69 2.31 6.71
N LEU A 631 -23.73 2.67 7.99
CA LEU A 631 -24.78 3.55 8.51
C LEU A 631 -24.80 4.89 7.79
N TYR A 632 -23.64 5.48 7.53
CA TYR A 632 -23.50 6.74 6.81
C TYR A 632 -24.02 6.64 5.37
N ILE A 633 -23.55 5.64 4.60
CA ILE A 633 -23.94 5.40 3.19
C ILE A 633 -25.45 5.16 3.08
N LEU A 634 -26.03 4.41 4.02
CA LEU A 634 -27.44 4.09 4.06
C LEU A 634 -28.33 5.23 4.63
N GLY A 635 -27.73 6.35 5.04
CA GLY A 635 -28.47 7.45 5.67
C GLY A 635 -29.02 7.12 7.06
N LEU A 636 -28.39 6.21 7.76
CA LEU A 636 -28.76 5.73 9.10
C LEU A 636 -27.89 6.33 10.22
N SER A 637 -26.94 7.20 9.90
CA SER A 637 -25.94 7.75 10.81
C SER A 637 -26.51 8.69 11.89
N ASP A 638 -27.71 9.25 11.70
CA ASP A 638 -28.39 10.09 12.70
C ASP A 638 -29.05 9.27 13.83
N ILE A 639 -29.02 7.95 13.70
CA ILE A 639 -29.46 7.04 14.77
C ILE A 639 -28.35 7.00 15.80
N LYS A 640 -28.51 7.73 16.92
CA LYS A 640 -27.54 7.70 18.02
C LYS A 640 -27.38 6.27 18.52
N GLU A 641 -26.20 5.69 18.29
CA GLU A 641 -25.78 4.45 18.94
C GLU A 641 -25.82 4.68 20.46
N ILE A 642 -26.66 3.94 21.15
CA ILE A 642 -26.63 3.92 22.62
C ILE A 642 -25.40 3.10 22.97
N SER A 643 -24.34 3.76 23.47
CA SER A 643 -23.13 3.08 23.91
C SER A 643 -23.51 2.06 25.00
N ASP A 644 -23.13 0.80 24.82
CA ASP A 644 -23.36 -0.32 25.75
C ASP A 644 -22.73 -0.15 27.15
N HIS A 645 -22.18 1.02 27.48
CA HIS A 645 -21.42 1.26 28.70
C HIS A 645 -22.06 2.23 29.72
N GLN A 646 -23.30 2.69 29.44
CA GLN A 646 -24.14 3.19 30.54
C GLN A 646 -25.27 2.18 30.79
N PRO A 647 -25.55 1.80 32.07
CA PRO A 647 -26.69 0.97 32.34
C PRO A 647 -27.92 1.66 31.75
N ALA A 648 -28.53 1.07 30.72
CA ALA A 648 -29.67 1.64 30.04
C ALA A 648 -30.73 1.95 31.11
N ALA A 649 -31.14 3.20 31.19
CA ALA A 649 -32.18 3.61 32.14
C ALA A 649 -33.49 2.88 31.86
N VAL A 650 -33.72 2.45 30.61
CA VAL A 650 -34.87 1.66 30.18
C VAL A 650 -34.38 0.43 29.38
N ARG A 651 -34.86 -0.76 29.72
CA ARG A 651 -34.63 -1.99 28.93
C ARG A 651 -35.74 -2.18 27.93
N PHE A 652 -35.41 -2.56 26.73
CA PHE A 652 -36.34 -2.78 25.62
C PHE A 652 -36.33 -4.25 25.24
N SER A 653 -37.48 -4.88 25.05
CA SER A 653 -37.65 -6.20 24.46
C SER A 653 -38.92 -6.28 23.63
N LEU A 654 -38.93 -7.12 22.61
CA LEU A 654 -40.16 -7.42 21.84
C LEU A 654 -40.69 -8.78 22.25
N SER A 655 -41.96 -8.84 22.62
CA SER A 655 -42.61 -10.11 22.93
C SER A 655 -43.03 -10.86 21.66
N GLU A 656 -43.27 -12.18 21.75
CA GLU A 656 -43.65 -13.02 20.60
C GLU A 656 -44.98 -12.56 19.97
N ASP A 657 -45.86 -11.92 20.72
CA ASP A 657 -47.12 -11.33 20.25
C ASP A 657 -46.97 -9.92 19.64
N GLY A 658 -45.73 -9.43 19.49
CA GLY A 658 -45.39 -8.15 18.83
C GLY A 658 -45.59 -6.90 19.68
N ARG A 659 -45.61 -7.05 21.01
CA ARG A 659 -45.62 -5.92 21.95
C ARG A 659 -44.22 -5.50 22.32
N LEU A 660 -43.97 -4.19 22.36
CA LEU A 660 -42.76 -3.60 22.93
C LEU A 660 -42.85 -3.58 24.45
N CYS A 661 -42.00 -4.34 25.14
CA CYS A 661 -41.88 -4.35 26.57
C CYS A 661 -40.77 -3.43 27.03
N LEU A 662 -41.07 -2.56 27.99
CA LEU A 662 -40.17 -1.57 28.57
C LEU A 662 -39.92 -1.95 30.04
N GLY A 663 -38.63 -2.13 30.41
CA GLY A 663 -38.21 -2.39 31.79
C GLY A 663 -37.44 -1.21 32.36
N PHE A 664 -37.85 -0.69 33.48
CA PHE A 664 -37.25 0.46 34.16
C PHE A 664 -36.33 0.02 35.28
N PRO A 665 -35.20 0.68 35.53
CA PRO A 665 -34.21 0.25 36.53
C PRO A 665 -34.66 0.41 37.99
N HIS A 666 -35.70 1.22 38.21
CA HIS A 666 -36.34 1.41 39.53
C HIS A 666 -37.87 1.41 39.36
N PRO A 667 -38.65 1.15 40.42
CA PRO A 667 -40.10 1.31 40.33
C PRO A 667 -40.43 2.76 39.93
N TYR A 668 -40.72 2.93 38.62
CA TYR A 668 -41.06 4.24 38.06
C TYR A 668 -42.58 4.27 37.91
N ALA A 669 -43.21 5.24 38.56
CA ALA A 669 -44.68 5.32 38.66
C ALA A 669 -45.27 6.56 37.96
N LYS A 670 -44.46 7.26 37.14
CA LYS A 670 -44.94 8.42 36.39
C LYS A 670 -45.20 8.04 34.92
N PRO A 671 -46.12 8.72 34.22
CA PRO A 671 -46.34 8.47 32.79
C PRO A 671 -45.09 8.72 31.95
N VAL A 672 -44.83 7.84 30.99
CA VAL A 672 -43.72 7.91 30.02
C VAL A 672 -44.29 8.04 28.62
N MET A 673 -43.75 8.95 27.85
CA MET A 673 -44.06 9.11 26.44
C MET A 673 -43.20 8.13 25.63
N VAL A 674 -43.84 7.32 24.81
CA VAL A 674 -43.19 6.41 23.85
C VAL A 674 -43.50 6.90 22.45
N ARG A 675 -42.46 7.23 21.69
CA ARG A 675 -42.53 7.64 20.29
C ARG A 675 -41.87 6.62 19.41
N VAL A 676 -42.50 6.33 18.28
CA VAL A 676 -42.01 5.38 17.28
C VAL A 676 -41.81 6.12 15.96
N PHE A 677 -40.65 5.99 15.39
CA PHE A 677 -40.27 6.63 14.14
C PHE A 677 -39.96 5.58 13.08
N ALA A 678 -40.42 5.79 11.86
CA ALA A 678 -39.98 5.06 10.69
C ALA A 678 -38.51 5.39 10.36
N THR A 679 -37.84 4.58 9.54
CA THR A 679 -36.45 4.82 9.06
C THR A 679 -36.30 6.15 8.29
N SER A 680 -37.40 6.74 7.80
CA SER A 680 -37.44 8.08 7.22
C SER A 680 -37.38 9.21 8.23
N GLY A 681 -37.33 8.92 9.55
CA GLY A 681 -37.46 9.92 10.61
C GLY A 681 -38.88 10.39 10.90
N THR A 682 -39.89 9.89 10.18
CA THR A 682 -41.29 10.25 10.38
C THR A 682 -41.81 9.57 11.64
N GLU A 683 -42.43 10.34 12.57
CA GLU A 683 -43.12 9.77 13.72
C GLU A 683 -44.39 9.04 13.23
N VAL A 684 -44.42 7.71 13.44
CA VAL A 684 -45.52 6.85 13.00
C VAL A 684 -46.47 6.43 14.13
N MET A 685 -46.02 6.60 15.39
CA MET A 685 -46.80 6.35 16.58
C MET A 685 -46.28 7.13 17.75
N SER A 686 -47.18 7.68 18.57
CA SER A 686 -46.87 8.26 19.86
C SER A 686 -47.91 7.83 20.87
N THR A 687 -47.48 7.34 22.02
CA THR A 687 -48.38 6.92 23.08
C THR A 687 -47.79 7.17 24.47
N GLN A 688 -48.66 7.35 25.44
CA GLN A 688 -48.25 7.51 26.82
C GLN A 688 -48.61 6.24 27.61
N VAL A 689 -47.65 5.70 28.36
CA VAL A 689 -47.86 4.53 29.18
C VAL A 689 -47.46 4.82 30.62
N LEU A 690 -48.17 4.19 31.54
CA LEU A 690 -47.86 4.25 32.98
C LEU A 690 -47.22 2.91 33.37
N PRO A 691 -45.94 2.90 33.80
CA PRO A 691 -45.29 1.67 34.24
C PRO A 691 -45.93 1.08 35.52
N GLU A 692 -46.19 -0.20 35.54
CA GLU A 692 -46.65 -0.98 36.67
C GLU A 692 -45.57 -1.96 37.13
N GLY A 693 -45.14 -1.93 38.34
CA GLY A 693 -44.06 -2.79 38.87
C GLY A 693 -42.72 -2.64 38.19
N GLY A 694 -42.42 -1.45 37.61
CA GLY A 694 -41.21 -1.19 36.82
C GLY A 694 -41.24 -1.70 35.39
N MET A 695 -42.42 -2.08 34.87
CA MET A 695 -42.57 -2.53 33.47
C MET A 695 -43.75 -1.81 32.80
N ALA A 696 -43.65 -1.62 31.49
CA ALA A 696 -44.74 -1.17 30.65
C ALA A 696 -44.73 -1.92 29.32
N ALA A 697 -45.86 -2.01 28.64
CA ALA A 697 -45.97 -2.63 27.33
C ALA A 697 -46.71 -1.72 26.36
N VAL A 698 -46.22 -1.65 25.12
CA VAL A 698 -46.83 -0.89 24.01
C VAL A 698 -47.16 -1.84 22.89
N ASP A 699 -48.41 -1.82 22.46
CA ASP A 699 -48.85 -2.64 21.31
C ASP A 699 -48.41 -1.96 19.99
N LEU A 700 -47.55 -2.62 19.25
CA LEU A 700 -47.11 -2.20 17.93
C LEU A 700 -47.91 -2.88 16.80
N GLY A 701 -48.97 -3.62 17.12
CA GLY A 701 -49.74 -4.45 16.18
C GLY A 701 -50.26 -3.72 14.94
N ALA A 702 -50.47 -2.42 15.03
CA ALA A 702 -50.93 -1.58 13.92
C ALA A 702 -49.82 -1.17 12.93
N LEU A 703 -48.52 -1.32 13.29
CA LEU A 703 -47.43 -0.92 12.42
C LEU A 703 -47.08 -2.03 11.41
N PRO A 704 -46.73 -1.74 10.16
CA PRO A 704 -46.20 -2.70 9.20
C PRO A 704 -44.95 -3.43 9.70
N ARG A 705 -44.59 -4.56 9.09
CA ARG A 705 -43.28 -5.19 9.34
C ARG A 705 -42.19 -4.24 8.85
N GLY A 706 -41.18 -3.98 9.69
CA GLY A 706 -40.12 -3.03 9.37
C GLY A 706 -39.18 -2.76 10.55
N VAL A 707 -38.24 -1.85 10.34
CA VAL A 707 -37.34 -1.34 11.38
C VAL A 707 -37.89 0.01 11.86
N TYR A 708 -37.92 0.21 13.18
CA TYR A 708 -38.45 1.40 13.82
C TYR A 708 -37.49 1.88 14.92
N ALA A 709 -37.28 3.19 15.01
CA ALA A 709 -36.64 3.80 16.14
C ALA A 709 -37.67 4.09 17.25
N ILE A 710 -37.37 3.65 18.45
CA ILE A 710 -38.22 3.90 19.64
C ILE A 710 -37.53 4.91 20.54
N GLN A 711 -38.24 5.94 20.94
CA GLN A 711 -37.81 6.90 21.94
C GLN A 711 -38.76 6.87 23.14
N VAL A 712 -38.20 6.77 24.33
CA VAL A 712 -38.96 6.83 25.59
C VAL A 712 -38.47 8.03 26.39
N CYS A 713 -39.37 8.90 26.78
CA CYS A 713 -39.08 10.09 27.57
C CYS A 713 -40.01 10.16 28.77
N ALA A 714 -39.46 10.33 29.97
CA ALA A 714 -40.25 10.64 31.16
C ALA A 714 -40.75 12.09 31.14
N SER A 715 -41.89 12.33 31.73
CA SER A 715 -42.51 13.66 31.78
C SER A 715 -41.68 14.70 32.52
N ASP A 716 -40.74 14.27 33.40
CA ASP A 716 -39.85 15.12 34.20
C ASP A 716 -38.40 15.14 33.62
N GLN A 717 -38.17 14.59 32.44
CA GLN A 717 -36.88 14.45 31.77
C GLN A 717 -35.83 13.67 32.61
N ALA A 718 -36.19 13.11 33.73
CA ALA A 718 -35.29 12.38 34.60
C ALA A 718 -34.92 10.99 34.05
N LEU A 719 -35.64 10.50 33.04
CA LEU A 719 -35.44 9.19 32.42
C LEU A 719 -35.69 9.30 30.91
N THR A 720 -34.68 8.93 30.15
CA THR A 720 -34.79 8.80 28.69
C THR A 720 -34.18 7.49 28.24
N GLY A 721 -34.72 6.91 27.18
CA GLY A 721 -34.14 5.74 26.54
C GLY A 721 -34.55 5.71 25.07
N SER A 722 -33.70 5.13 24.24
CA SER A 722 -34.01 4.90 22.83
C SER A 722 -33.44 3.58 22.37
N THR A 723 -34.09 2.95 21.39
CA THR A 723 -33.63 1.71 20.78
C THR A 723 -34.18 1.58 19.37
N LEU A 724 -33.59 0.68 18.60
CA LEU A 724 -34.17 0.22 17.32
C LEU A 724 -34.78 -1.15 17.52
N ILE A 725 -35.94 -1.35 16.94
CA ILE A 725 -36.61 -2.66 16.93
C ILE A 725 -36.92 -3.08 15.50
N ARG A 726 -36.84 -4.38 15.27
CA ARG A 726 -37.34 -5.01 14.03
C ARG A 726 -38.62 -5.75 14.36
N ARG A 727 -39.72 -5.37 13.73
CA ARG A 727 -41.01 -6.01 13.87
C ARG A 727 -41.28 -6.99 12.73
#